data_32ad4aa1c7ebc52ed58755c343b467d1
#
_entry.id   32ad4aa1c7ebc52ed58755c343b467d1
#
_cell.length_a   1.000
_cell.length_b   1.000
_cell.length_c   1.000
_cell.angle_alpha   90.00
_cell.angle_beta   90.00
_cell.angle_gamma   90.00
#
_symmetry.space_group_name_H-M   'P 1'
#
loop_
_entity.id
_entity.type
_entity.pdbx_description
1 polymer ?
#
loop_
_entity_poly.entity_id
_entity_poly.type
_entity_poly.pdbx_seq_one_letter_code
_entity_poly.pdbx_strand_id
1 'polypeptide(L)'
;MFKGKQHAMFRGKQLLYSLIAAAVLTVLTGAEGLRRVDRLAQDALFQKPGVTSSDIVIIGIDEEALADLGPYQTWDRNVMASALEALAADPDKKPAVTAIDVLYAGRTNEEADRHLAEAAQELGNVVTASLATFGERITWDNGNVTAIDTSAVIGFEQPYEELWRCTAQGHINAMSDVDGIVRHGLLCVEPGKDSREYSMSYVVAQMYLTQQGQHADVDGVKSDTSPSGGSGVTEVGSEADGAVSQSTGNTEDDSLFYIPYTGLPGGYYDGVSISRLIRGEIPPDYWADRIVLIGPYAPALQDSYFTPIDKGTQMYGVELQANMIQSFLENSVKKEVASLPQLITLFVICAAAMLLFMHMGVLEASLLAGSIAAMGPVCALNLYNAGYVTHPLWVPVGVAGVYIVAMAGHYVRTVRERQALALEKERIGAELSLAARIQHSALPKEFPERKEFDLYASMTTAKEVGGDFYDFFMIDDDHLGLVIADVSGKGVPAALFMMVSSHLIRNASEGEYSPAKILQNVNHQICARNPEEMFVTVWLGILEISTGKLTAANAGHEYPILKKPGQSFELFRDRHGLVVGAMDGVRYREYEILMEPGAKLFVYTDGLAEAVNGELEQFGTERVIEALRGREDETPEVLLGTVNDAVKKFVGDAPQFDDLTMMCVEYKGERR
;
A
#
# COMPACT_ATOMS: atom_id res chain seq x y z
N MET A 1 9.98 -25.88 -22.17
CA MET A 1 8.66 -26.30 -21.64
C MET A 1 8.57 -26.30 -20.10
N PHE A 2 9.61 -26.69 -19.37
CA PHE A 2 9.60 -26.70 -17.88
C PHE A 2 9.56 -25.31 -17.22
N LYS A 3 10.29 -24.31 -17.74
CA LYS A 3 10.28 -22.93 -17.19
C LYS A 3 8.89 -22.24 -17.29
N GLY A 4 8.12 -22.52 -18.35
CA GLY A 4 6.78 -21.96 -18.53
C GLY A 4 5.75 -22.51 -17.52
N LYS A 5 5.83 -23.80 -17.16
CA LYS A 5 4.95 -24.41 -16.16
C LYS A 5 5.24 -23.93 -14.73
N GLN A 6 6.51 -23.71 -14.38
CA GLN A 6 6.88 -23.13 -13.08
C GLN A 6 6.40 -21.69 -12.94
N HIS A 7 6.50 -20.85 -13.99
CA HIS A 7 5.98 -19.47 -13.97
C HIS A 7 4.46 -19.40 -13.85
N ALA A 8 3.73 -20.30 -14.56
CA ALA A 8 2.27 -20.35 -14.46
C ALA A 8 1.79 -20.82 -13.08
N MET A 9 2.47 -21.81 -12.49
CA MET A 9 2.15 -22.30 -11.14
C MET A 9 2.49 -21.27 -10.05
N PHE A 10 3.54 -20.48 -10.23
CA PHE A 10 3.92 -19.40 -9.29
C PHE A 10 2.92 -18.24 -9.35
N ARG A 11 2.45 -17.86 -10.54
CA ARG A 11 1.39 -16.85 -10.73
C ARG A 11 0.06 -17.30 -10.11
N GLY A 12 -0.31 -18.58 -10.25
CA GLY A 12 -1.53 -19.13 -9.65
C GLY A 12 -1.52 -19.08 -8.12
N LYS A 13 -0.39 -19.41 -7.49
CA LYS A 13 -0.24 -19.31 -6.02
C LYS A 13 -0.31 -17.86 -5.52
N GLN A 14 0.30 -16.93 -6.25
CA GLN A 14 0.23 -15.50 -5.90
C GLN A 14 -1.20 -14.98 -5.96
N LEU A 15 -1.94 -15.32 -7.01
CA LEU A 15 -3.35 -14.96 -7.15
C LEU A 15 -4.17 -15.50 -5.97
N LEU A 16 -3.98 -16.77 -5.61
CA LEU A 16 -4.70 -17.38 -4.49
C LEU A 16 -4.40 -16.67 -3.16
N TYR A 17 -3.12 -16.39 -2.85
CA TYR A 17 -2.76 -15.66 -1.63
C TYR A 17 -3.32 -14.24 -1.61
N SER A 18 -3.39 -13.58 -2.75
CA SER A 18 -3.99 -12.24 -2.88
C SER A 18 -5.47 -12.24 -2.59
N LEU A 19 -6.20 -13.23 -3.11
CA LEU A 19 -7.64 -13.37 -2.85
C LEU A 19 -7.92 -13.75 -1.39
N ILE A 20 -7.11 -14.62 -0.79
CA ILE A 20 -7.22 -14.95 0.64
C ILE A 20 -6.96 -13.70 1.50
N ALA A 21 -5.93 -12.91 1.19
CA ALA A 21 -5.64 -11.68 1.92
C ALA A 21 -6.79 -10.67 1.79
N ALA A 22 -7.36 -10.49 0.59
CA ALA A 22 -8.52 -9.64 0.37
C ALA A 22 -9.73 -10.12 1.18
N ALA A 23 -10.02 -11.42 1.20
CA ALA A 23 -11.12 -11.99 1.97
C ALA A 23 -10.94 -11.79 3.48
N VAL A 24 -9.74 -12.06 4.02
CA VAL A 24 -9.43 -11.85 5.43
C VAL A 24 -9.58 -10.38 5.82
N LEU A 25 -9.06 -9.47 5.00
CA LEU A 25 -9.17 -8.03 5.25
C LEU A 25 -10.62 -7.55 5.19
N THR A 26 -11.43 -8.08 4.26
CA THR A 26 -12.86 -7.77 4.18
C THR A 26 -13.58 -8.18 5.45
N VAL A 27 -13.34 -9.40 5.94
CA VAL A 27 -13.92 -9.90 7.19
C VAL A 27 -13.47 -9.06 8.40
N LEU A 28 -12.18 -8.72 8.48
CA LEU A 28 -11.65 -7.87 9.55
C LEU A 28 -12.23 -6.45 9.52
N THR A 29 -12.47 -5.90 8.32
CA THR A 29 -13.08 -4.57 8.16
C THR A 29 -14.53 -4.57 8.62
N GLY A 30 -15.28 -5.65 8.37
CA GLY A 30 -16.66 -5.82 8.86
C GLY A 30 -16.78 -6.21 10.34
N ALA A 31 -15.66 -6.41 11.06
CA ALA A 31 -15.68 -6.81 12.46
C ALA A 31 -16.15 -5.68 13.39
N GLU A 32 -16.72 -6.06 14.54
CA GLU A 32 -17.35 -5.12 15.51
C GLU A 32 -16.43 -3.98 15.99
N GLY A 33 -15.11 -4.20 16.03
CA GLY A 33 -14.16 -3.16 16.47
C GLY A 33 -14.13 -1.92 15.57
N LEU A 34 -14.34 -2.08 14.26
CA LEU A 34 -14.41 -0.95 13.32
C LEU A 34 -15.80 -0.30 13.31
N ARG A 35 -16.86 -1.03 13.67
CA ARG A 35 -18.25 -0.57 13.66
C ARG A 35 -18.44 0.72 14.44
N ARG A 36 -17.82 0.85 15.61
CA ARG A 36 -17.92 2.09 16.43
C ARG A 36 -17.32 3.30 15.73
N VAL A 37 -16.14 3.13 15.11
CA VAL A 37 -15.47 4.24 14.41
C VAL A 37 -16.22 4.59 13.12
N ASP A 38 -16.74 3.61 12.44
CA ASP A 38 -17.53 3.78 11.21
C ASP A 38 -18.86 4.51 11.51
N ARG A 39 -19.57 4.17 12.60
CA ARG A 39 -20.75 4.89 13.06
C ARG A 39 -20.46 6.34 13.41
N LEU A 40 -19.32 6.63 14.04
CA LEU A 40 -18.89 8.01 14.28
C LEU A 40 -18.68 8.78 12.97
N ALA A 41 -18.13 8.10 11.95
CA ALA A 41 -17.96 8.70 10.63
C ALA A 41 -19.31 8.87 9.90
N GLN A 42 -20.24 7.92 10.04
CA GLN A 42 -21.61 8.05 9.53
C GLN A 42 -22.30 9.27 10.16
N ASP A 43 -22.26 9.39 11.50
CA ASP A 43 -22.87 10.52 12.21
C ASP A 43 -22.30 11.86 11.73
N ALA A 44 -20.96 11.96 11.65
CA ALA A 44 -20.30 13.18 11.19
C ALA A 44 -20.57 13.54 9.72
N LEU A 45 -20.77 12.52 8.87
CA LEU A 45 -20.97 12.71 7.45
C LEU A 45 -22.43 12.98 7.08
N PHE A 46 -23.35 12.27 7.74
CA PHE A 46 -24.77 12.24 7.37
C PHE A 46 -25.66 13.10 8.24
N GLN A 47 -25.33 13.29 9.53
CA GLN A 47 -26.15 14.06 10.46
C GLN A 47 -25.69 15.52 10.49
N LYS A 48 -26.52 16.39 9.95
CA LYS A 48 -26.23 17.83 9.90
C LYS A 48 -27.46 18.63 10.34
N PRO A 49 -27.31 19.58 11.27
CA PRO A 49 -28.39 20.45 11.64
C PRO A 49 -28.99 21.16 10.43
N GLY A 50 -30.28 21.16 10.33
CA GLY A 50 -31.05 21.85 9.30
C GLY A 50 -32.02 22.88 9.92
N VAL A 51 -33.04 23.23 9.15
CA VAL A 51 -34.11 24.12 9.61
C VAL A 51 -35.28 23.26 10.08
N THR A 52 -35.67 23.42 11.33
CA THR A 52 -36.86 22.75 11.86
C THR A 52 -38.13 23.27 11.21
N SER A 53 -39.08 22.37 10.96
CA SER A 53 -40.35 22.74 10.33
C SER A 53 -41.17 23.62 11.22
N SER A 54 -41.68 24.73 10.69
CA SER A 54 -42.65 25.60 11.37
C SER A 54 -44.04 24.97 11.53
N ASP A 55 -44.28 23.86 10.83
CA ASP A 55 -45.56 23.16 10.87
C ASP A 55 -45.68 22.22 12.07
N ILE A 56 -44.61 22.06 12.84
CA ILE A 56 -44.55 21.22 14.05
C ILE A 56 -44.36 22.13 15.27
N VAL A 57 -45.23 21.98 16.23
CA VAL A 57 -45.23 22.74 17.48
C VAL A 57 -45.23 21.77 18.66
N ILE A 58 -44.35 22.00 19.63
CA ILE A 58 -44.31 21.20 20.86
C ILE A 58 -44.93 22.00 22.03
N ILE A 59 -45.86 21.39 22.72
CA ILE A 59 -46.39 21.83 24.01
C ILE A 59 -45.80 20.90 25.06
N GLY A 60 -44.89 21.45 25.87
CA GLY A 60 -44.13 20.66 26.83
C GLY A 60 -44.85 20.42 28.15
N ILE A 61 -44.77 19.18 28.67
CA ILE A 61 -44.96 18.90 30.08
C ILE A 61 -43.62 19.21 30.75
N ASP A 62 -43.38 20.50 30.99
CA ASP A 62 -42.10 21.04 31.38
C ASP A 62 -42.04 21.37 32.91
N GLU A 63 -40.95 21.99 33.35
CA GLU A 63 -40.77 22.37 34.75
C GLU A 63 -41.79 23.42 35.18
N GLU A 64 -42.24 24.33 34.30
CA GLU A 64 -43.30 25.31 34.58
C GLU A 64 -44.62 24.58 34.86
N ALA A 65 -44.97 23.61 34.04
CA ALA A 65 -46.16 22.79 34.23
C ALA A 65 -46.11 22.00 35.55
N LEU A 66 -44.96 21.42 35.89
CA LEU A 66 -44.78 20.69 37.16
C LEU A 66 -44.85 21.61 38.37
N ALA A 67 -44.42 22.87 38.26
CA ALA A 67 -44.54 23.86 39.33
C ALA A 67 -45.97 24.34 39.51
N ASP A 68 -46.70 24.53 38.42
CA ASP A 68 -48.08 25.08 38.46
C ASP A 68 -49.13 24.03 38.82
N LEU A 69 -48.98 22.81 38.25
CA LEU A 69 -50.00 21.76 38.37
C LEU A 69 -49.63 20.66 39.39
N GLY A 70 -48.40 20.75 39.98
CA GLY A 70 -47.88 19.77 40.91
C GLY A 70 -47.15 18.62 40.23
N PRO A 71 -46.61 17.67 41.03
CA PRO A 71 -45.86 16.51 40.50
C PRO A 71 -46.69 15.70 39.50
N TYR A 72 -46.07 15.32 38.36
CA TYR A 72 -46.75 14.62 37.26
C TYR A 72 -47.52 13.36 37.71
N GLN A 73 -46.99 12.61 38.68
CA GLN A 73 -47.62 11.40 39.24
C GLN A 73 -48.98 11.67 39.94
N THR A 74 -49.25 12.91 40.27
CA THR A 74 -50.51 13.32 40.91
C THR A 74 -51.55 13.83 39.93
N TRP A 75 -51.18 13.94 38.64
CA TRP A 75 -52.11 14.42 37.63
C TRP A 75 -53.13 13.33 37.29
N ASP A 76 -54.40 13.76 37.25
CA ASP A 76 -55.42 12.94 36.64
C ASP A 76 -55.54 13.28 35.13
N ARG A 77 -56.38 12.54 34.43
CA ARG A 77 -56.59 12.74 33.00
C ARG A 77 -57.31 14.03 32.63
N ASN A 78 -57.94 14.68 33.60
CA ASN A 78 -58.57 15.99 33.41
C ASN A 78 -57.54 17.07 32.98
N VAL A 79 -56.25 16.96 33.38
CA VAL A 79 -55.21 17.90 32.95
C VAL A 79 -55.05 17.86 31.44
N MET A 80 -54.94 16.65 30.86
CA MET A 80 -54.84 16.50 29.43
C MET A 80 -56.16 16.82 28.72
N ALA A 81 -57.30 16.47 29.29
CA ALA A 81 -58.60 16.86 28.76
C ALA A 81 -58.73 18.37 28.63
N SER A 82 -58.36 19.13 29.67
CA SER A 82 -58.39 20.61 29.64
C SER A 82 -57.42 21.19 28.61
N ALA A 83 -56.26 20.52 28.35
CA ALA A 83 -55.34 20.94 27.29
C ALA A 83 -55.96 20.74 25.88
N LEU A 84 -56.66 19.61 25.66
CA LEU A 84 -57.35 19.34 24.38
C LEU A 84 -58.54 20.30 24.19
N GLU A 85 -59.32 20.60 25.26
CA GLU A 85 -60.40 21.57 25.22
C GLU A 85 -59.87 22.98 24.85
N ALA A 86 -58.72 23.38 25.39
CA ALA A 86 -58.10 24.65 25.05
C ALA A 86 -57.69 24.72 23.56
N LEU A 87 -57.21 23.60 22.99
CA LEU A 87 -56.90 23.49 21.54
C LEU A 87 -58.17 23.49 20.67
N ALA A 88 -59.30 23.01 21.22
CA ALA A 88 -60.59 22.92 20.53
C ALA A 88 -61.44 24.20 20.67
N ALA A 89 -61.03 25.12 21.54
CA ALA A 89 -61.83 26.29 21.94
C ALA A 89 -62.27 27.23 20.79
N ASP A 90 -61.45 27.34 19.75
CA ASP A 90 -61.74 28.02 18.48
C ASP A 90 -61.89 26.99 17.34
N PRO A 91 -63.14 26.72 16.91
CA PRO A 91 -63.36 25.71 15.84
C PRO A 91 -62.67 26.00 14.51
N ASP A 92 -62.42 27.30 14.22
CA ASP A 92 -61.79 27.74 12.98
C ASP A 92 -60.25 27.71 13.03
N LYS A 93 -59.69 27.48 14.23
CA LYS A 93 -58.23 27.49 14.49
C LYS A 93 -57.72 26.24 15.20
N LYS A 94 -58.33 25.09 14.91
CA LYS A 94 -57.88 23.81 15.47
C LYS A 94 -56.54 23.40 14.87
N PRO A 95 -55.73 22.64 15.62
CA PRO A 95 -54.57 21.95 15.03
C PRO A 95 -54.99 21.02 13.89
N ALA A 96 -54.15 20.88 12.88
CA ALA A 96 -54.36 19.89 11.83
C ALA A 96 -54.29 18.44 12.41
N VAL A 97 -53.29 18.17 13.24
CA VAL A 97 -53.14 16.91 13.98
C VAL A 97 -52.61 17.23 15.38
N THR A 98 -53.16 16.55 16.39
CA THR A 98 -52.65 16.62 17.78
C THR A 98 -52.15 15.25 18.19
N ALA A 99 -50.84 15.09 18.50
CA ALA A 99 -50.28 13.86 19.01
C ALA A 99 -49.93 13.98 20.50
N ILE A 100 -50.30 12.97 21.27
CA ILE A 100 -50.06 12.91 22.71
C ILE A 100 -49.01 11.85 22.98
N ASP A 101 -47.76 12.28 23.23
CA ASP A 101 -46.64 11.41 23.55
C ASP A 101 -46.63 11.03 25.05
N VAL A 102 -47.77 10.53 25.48
CA VAL A 102 -48.02 10.03 26.84
C VAL A 102 -48.89 8.80 26.75
N LEU A 103 -48.46 7.74 27.44
CA LEU A 103 -49.17 6.46 27.44
C LEU A 103 -50.34 6.45 28.46
N TYR A 104 -51.54 6.33 27.98
CA TYR A 104 -52.78 6.21 28.82
C TYR A 104 -53.30 4.77 28.86
N ALA A 105 -52.43 3.84 29.34
CA ALA A 105 -52.80 2.41 29.47
C ALA A 105 -53.72 2.18 30.68
N GLY A 106 -54.69 1.31 30.50
CA GLY A 106 -55.64 0.88 31.54
C GLY A 106 -56.58 2.01 32.02
N ARG A 107 -57.59 1.68 32.82
CA ARG A 107 -58.54 2.62 33.45
C ARG A 107 -58.04 3.11 34.79
N THR A 108 -58.30 4.37 35.13
CA THR A 108 -57.94 4.98 36.40
C THR A 108 -59.16 5.54 37.15
N ASN A 109 -59.78 6.58 36.63
CA ASN A 109 -60.95 7.21 37.15
C ASN A 109 -61.99 7.34 36.03
N GLU A 110 -63.15 6.71 36.18
CA GLU A 110 -64.15 6.63 35.12
C GLU A 110 -64.61 8.02 34.60
N GLU A 111 -64.70 9.03 35.49
CA GLU A 111 -65.10 10.37 35.10
C GLU A 111 -63.99 11.11 34.33
N ALA A 112 -62.75 11.05 34.81
CA ALA A 112 -61.58 11.62 34.12
C ALA A 112 -61.23 10.88 32.82
N ASP A 113 -61.42 9.55 32.80
CA ASP A 113 -61.22 8.74 31.61
C ASP A 113 -62.23 9.12 30.51
N ARG A 114 -63.51 9.25 30.87
CA ARG A 114 -64.55 9.71 29.96
C ARG A 114 -64.32 11.14 29.48
N HIS A 115 -63.96 12.05 30.37
CA HIS A 115 -63.68 13.45 30.04
C HIS A 115 -62.54 13.60 29.02
N LEU A 116 -61.46 12.86 29.19
CA LEU A 116 -60.35 12.89 28.21
C LEU A 116 -60.81 12.30 26.84
N ALA A 117 -61.59 11.24 26.81
CA ALA A 117 -62.10 10.70 25.57
C ALA A 117 -63.06 11.67 24.86
N GLU A 118 -63.96 12.34 25.61
CA GLU A 118 -64.87 13.34 25.07
C GLU A 118 -64.14 14.56 24.52
N ALA A 119 -63.12 15.08 25.23
CA ALA A 119 -62.28 16.17 24.76
C ALA A 119 -61.47 15.81 23.51
N ALA A 120 -60.93 14.58 23.44
CA ALA A 120 -60.22 14.09 22.23
C ALA A 120 -61.19 13.95 21.04
N GLN A 121 -62.41 13.49 21.28
CA GLN A 121 -63.45 13.36 20.23
C GLN A 121 -63.89 14.76 19.72
N GLU A 122 -64.01 15.76 20.59
CA GLU A 122 -64.40 17.13 20.23
C GLU A 122 -63.32 17.83 19.42
N LEU A 123 -62.02 17.64 19.82
CA LEU A 123 -60.91 18.20 19.08
C LEU A 123 -60.81 17.52 17.68
N GLY A 124 -60.97 16.20 17.61
CA GLY A 124 -60.75 15.42 16.40
C GLY A 124 -59.26 15.33 16.04
N ASN A 125 -58.94 14.50 15.07
CA ASN A 125 -57.52 14.35 14.57
C ASN A 125 -56.48 14.18 15.69
N VAL A 126 -56.82 13.42 16.74
CA VAL A 126 -55.92 13.11 17.86
C VAL A 126 -55.27 11.77 17.64
N VAL A 127 -53.96 11.68 17.85
CA VAL A 127 -53.12 10.48 17.85
C VAL A 127 -52.61 10.23 19.25
N THR A 128 -52.83 9.02 19.78
CA THR A 128 -52.39 8.62 21.12
C THR A 128 -51.32 7.54 21.07
N ALA A 129 -50.44 7.56 22.10
CA ALA A 129 -49.33 6.66 22.19
C ALA A 129 -49.71 5.22 22.51
N SER A 130 -49.12 4.28 21.86
CA SER A 130 -49.01 2.85 22.23
C SER A 130 -47.51 2.46 22.42
N LEU A 131 -47.28 1.37 23.17
CA LEU A 131 -45.91 0.92 23.47
C LEU A 131 -45.79 -0.59 23.35
N ALA A 132 -44.83 -1.02 22.53
CA ALA A 132 -44.43 -2.41 22.43
C ALA A 132 -43.30 -2.75 23.38
N THR A 133 -43.40 -3.85 24.09
CA THR A 133 -42.30 -4.41 24.88
C THR A 133 -41.66 -5.56 24.11
N PHE A 134 -40.36 -5.47 23.88
CA PHE A 134 -39.59 -6.48 23.17
C PHE A 134 -38.93 -7.46 24.13
N GLY A 135 -38.78 -8.73 23.70
CA GLY A 135 -38.10 -9.75 24.47
C GLY A 135 -37.93 -11.05 23.69
N GLU A 136 -37.45 -12.09 24.37
CA GLU A 136 -37.22 -13.38 23.73
C GLU A 136 -38.53 -14.19 23.68
N ARG A 137 -38.93 -14.64 22.48
CA ARG A 137 -39.99 -15.59 22.28
C ARG A 137 -39.41 -16.92 21.82
N ILE A 138 -39.59 -17.96 22.66
CA ILE A 138 -39.11 -19.30 22.39
C ILE A 138 -40.28 -20.13 21.84
N THR A 139 -40.15 -20.62 20.62
CA THR A 139 -41.15 -21.51 20.01
C THR A 139 -40.73 -22.96 20.21
N TRP A 140 -41.65 -23.77 20.70
CA TRP A 140 -41.46 -25.19 20.99
C TRP A 140 -42.32 -26.03 20.05
N ASP A 141 -41.76 -27.09 19.48
CA ASP A 141 -42.50 -28.13 18.76
C ASP A 141 -42.05 -29.50 19.28
N ASN A 142 -43.04 -30.32 19.69
CA ASN A 142 -42.82 -31.66 20.22
C ASN A 142 -41.72 -31.75 21.34
N GLY A 143 -41.64 -30.70 22.18
CA GLY A 143 -40.68 -30.65 23.30
C GLY A 143 -39.28 -30.19 22.92
N ASN A 144 -39.06 -29.84 21.66
CA ASN A 144 -37.81 -29.24 21.20
C ASN A 144 -37.98 -27.75 20.88
N VAL A 145 -36.96 -26.94 21.17
CA VAL A 145 -36.92 -25.54 20.73
C VAL A 145 -36.70 -25.49 19.23
N THR A 146 -37.66 -24.92 18.49
CA THR A 146 -37.63 -24.82 17.03
C THR A 146 -37.19 -23.43 16.55
N ALA A 147 -37.47 -22.39 17.34
CA ALA A 147 -36.99 -21.03 17.04
C ALA A 147 -36.87 -20.23 18.33
N ILE A 148 -35.90 -19.29 18.36
CA ILE A 148 -35.74 -18.26 19.36
C ILE A 148 -35.77 -16.93 18.61
N ASP A 149 -36.81 -16.15 18.87
CA ASP A 149 -36.93 -14.79 18.34
C ASP A 149 -36.60 -13.82 19.49
N THR A 150 -35.46 -13.12 19.36
CA THR A 150 -34.94 -12.23 20.39
C THR A 150 -35.50 -10.82 20.30
N SER A 151 -36.25 -10.51 19.24
CA SER A 151 -36.89 -9.23 18.98
C SER A 151 -38.42 -9.29 18.94
N ALA A 152 -38.97 -10.39 19.44
CA ALA A 152 -40.42 -10.56 19.48
C ALA A 152 -41.11 -9.53 20.38
N VAL A 153 -42.26 -9.04 19.95
CA VAL A 153 -43.17 -8.28 20.82
C VAL A 153 -43.78 -9.24 21.83
N ILE A 154 -43.40 -9.09 23.09
CA ILE A 154 -43.88 -9.89 24.22
C ILE A 154 -44.97 -9.20 25.06
N GLY A 155 -45.15 -7.90 24.89
CA GLY A 155 -46.19 -7.10 25.53
C GLY A 155 -46.53 -5.92 24.62
N PHE A 156 -47.79 -5.49 24.69
CA PHE A 156 -48.26 -4.33 23.95
C PHE A 156 -49.23 -3.58 24.79
N GLU A 157 -48.92 -2.31 25.08
CA GLU A 157 -49.74 -1.40 25.84
C GLU A 157 -50.39 -0.39 24.91
N GLN A 158 -51.70 -0.24 25.04
CA GLN A 158 -52.50 0.68 24.22
C GLN A 158 -53.39 1.53 25.09
N PRO A 159 -53.92 2.65 24.58
CA PRO A 159 -54.87 3.47 25.31
C PRO A 159 -56.10 2.66 25.80
N TYR A 160 -56.70 3.07 26.91
CA TYR A 160 -57.94 2.47 27.37
C TYR A 160 -59.06 2.58 26.30
N GLU A 161 -60.04 1.70 26.35
CA GLU A 161 -61.00 1.43 25.27
C GLU A 161 -61.75 2.68 24.78
N GLU A 162 -62.22 3.55 25.66
CA GLU A 162 -62.96 4.76 25.30
C GLU A 162 -62.09 5.75 24.50
N LEU A 163 -60.83 5.96 24.90
CA LEU A 163 -59.88 6.84 24.21
C LEU A 163 -59.43 6.19 22.90
N TRP A 164 -59.17 4.89 22.93
CA TRP A 164 -58.76 4.12 21.72
C TRP A 164 -59.79 4.25 20.61
N ARG A 165 -61.11 4.23 20.93
CA ARG A 165 -62.20 4.31 19.94
C ARG A 165 -62.32 5.66 19.24
N CYS A 166 -61.89 6.73 19.84
CA CYS A 166 -62.07 8.08 19.31
C CYS A 166 -60.77 8.71 18.82
N THR A 167 -59.63 8.03 18.92
CA THR A 167 -58.31 8.53 18.50
C THR A 167 -57.67 7.55 17.53
N ALA A 168 -56.71 8.04 16.71
CA ALA A 168 -55.74 7.20 16.02
C ALA A 168 -54.65 6.77 16.99
N GLN A 169 -54.02 5.66 16.75
CA GLN A 169 -52.93 5.15 17.61
C GLN A 169 -51.64 5.03 16.83
N GLY A 170 -50.52 5.15 17.55
CA GLY A 170 -49.21 4.85 17.01
C GLY A 170 -48.20 4.56 18.13
N HIS A 171 -47.30 3.61 17.87
CA HIS A 171 -46.30 3.29 18.89
C HIS A 171 -45.20 4.38 18.99
N ILE A 172 -44.69 4.53 20.22
CA ILE A 172 -43.65 5.53 20.56
C ILE A 172 -42.26 4.88 20.82
N ASN A 173 -42.06 3.64 20.40
CA ASN A 173 -40.83 2.94 20.69
C ASN A 173 -39.62 3.65 20.07
N ALA A 174 -38.64 3.98 20.92
CA ALA A 174 -37.34 4.45 20.52
C ALA A 174 -36.30 3.28 20.61
N MET A 175 -35.59 3.07 19.55
CA MET A 175 -34.57 2.00 19.47
C MET A 175 -33.18 2.62 19.56
N SER A 176 -32.47 2.36 20.66
CA SER A 176 -31.07 2.76 20.78
C SER A 176 -30.16 1.68 20.26
N ASP A 177 -29.14 2.08 19.53
CA ASP A 177 -28.05 1.21 19.12
C ASP A 177 -27.23 0.70 20.32
N VAL A 178 -26.33 -0.24 20.08
CA VAL A 178 -25.44 -0.84 21.12
C VAL A 178 -24.60 0.21 21.88
N ASP A 179 -24.38 1.39 21.26
CA ASP A 179 -23.67 2.52 21.88
C ASP A 179 -24.59 3.50 22.63
N GLY A 180 -25.89 3.19 22.75
CA GLY A 180 -26.87 3.99 23.44
C GLY A 180 -27.38 5.21 22.65
N ILE A 181 -27.06 5.33 21.37
CA ILE A 181 -27.47 6.42 20.50
C ILE A 181 -28.66 5.99 19.64
N VAL A 182 -29.70 6.79 19.55
CA VAL A 182 -30.86 6.53 18.71
C VAL A 182 -30.61 7.03 17.30
N ARG A 183 -30.34 6.09 16.37
CA ARG A 183 -30.16 6.40 14.94
C ARG A 183 -31.31 5.90 14.09
N HIS A 184 -32.03 4.90 14.58
CA HIS A 184 -33.08 4.23 13.85
C HIS A 184 -34.43 4.45 14.49
N GLY A 185 -35.42 4.66 13.66
CA GLY A 185 -36.82 4.60 14.02
C GLY A 185 -37.40 3.26 13.59
N LEU A 186 -38.42 2.80 14.29
CA LEU A 186 -39.20 1.64 13.97
C LEU A 186 -40.47 2.09 13.29
N LEU A 187 -40.68 1.69 12.02
CA LEU A 187 -41.86 2.13 11.27
C LEU A 187 -43.14 1.44 11.74
N CYS A 188 -43.07 0.16 12.05
CA CYS A 188 -44.20 -0.59 12.57
C CYS A 188 -43.75 -1.75 13.47
N VAL A 189 -44.66 -2.16 14.36
CA VAL A 189 -44.53 -3.34 15.22
C VAL A 189 -45.65 -4.30 14.93
N GLU A 190 -45.41 -5.58 15.18
CA GLU A 190 -46.41 -6.67 15.00
C GLU A 190 -46.76 -7.32 16.36
N PRO A 191 -47.75 -6.74 17.11
CA PRO A 191 -48.14 -7.27 18.41
C PRO A 191 -48.77 -8.66 18.34
N GLY A 192 -49.33 -9.01 17.20
CA GLY A 192 -49.95 -10.33 16.92
C GLY A 192 -49.73 -10.76 15.47
N LYS A 193 -50.13 -12.00 15.12
CA LYS A 193 -49.88 -12.56 13.79
C LYS A 193 -50.51 -11.79 12.62
N ASP A 194 -51.59 -11.02 12.89
CA ASP A 194 -52.35 -10.30 11.86
C ASP A 194 -52.56 -8.82 12.24
N SER A 195 -51.84 -8.30 13.24
CA SER A 195 -51.94 -6.91 13.68
C SER A 195 -50.64 -6.19 13.43
N ARG A 196 -50.69 -5.10 12.71
CA ARG A 196 -49.58 -4.20 12.47
C ARG A 196 -49.88 -2.81 13.00
N GLU A 197 -49.03 -2.30 13.86
CA GLU A 197 -49.16 -0.98 14.45
C GLU A 197 -47.99 -0.08 13.98
N TYR A 198 -48.32 1.05 13.37
CA TYR A 198 -47.33 1.97 12.85
C TYR A 198 -46.84 2.94 13.95
N SER A 199 -45.66 3.54 13.74
CA SER A 199 -45.12 4.55 14.65
C SER A 199 -46.02 5.79 14.69
N MET A 200 -46.12 6.41 15.86
CA MET A 200 -46.89 7.63 16.04
C MET A 200 -46.44 8.73 15.06
N SER A 201 -45.15 8.88 14.86
CA SER A 201 -44.59 9.85 13.92
C SER A 201 -45.05 9.60 12.47
N TYR A 202 -45.15 8.35 12.02
CA TYR A 202 -45.68 8.01 10.69
C TYR A 202 -47.19 8.31 10.60
N VAL A 203 -47.97 7.91 11.62
CA VAL A 203 -49.44 8.13 11.65
C VAL A 203 -49.73 9.63 11.59
N VAL A 204 -49.05 10.43 12.40
CA VAL A 204 -49.19 11.90 12.44
C VAL A 204 -48.86 12.52 11.07
N ALA A 205 -47.70 12.16 10.49
CA ALA A 205 -47.30 12.67 9.18
C ALA A 205 -48.32 12.30 8.08
N GLN A 206 -48.81 11.06 8.10
CA GLN A 206 -49.80 10.57 7.13
C GLN A 206 -51.15 11.30 7.27
N MET A 207 -51.61 11.52 8.47
CA MET A 207 -52.86 12.30 8.72
C MET A 207 -52.71 13.74 8.23
N TYR A 208 -51.59 14.39 8.52
CA TYR A 208 -51.29 15.76 8.08
C TYR A 208 -51.23 15.88 6.55
N LEU A 209 -50.47 15.00 5.89
CA LEU A 209 -50.34 15.02 4.44
C LEU A 209 -51.65 14.67 3.72
N THR A 210 -52.47 13.76 4.30
CA THR A 210 -53.78 13.39 3.73
C THR A 210 -54.71 14.60 3.70
N GLN A 211 -54.69 15.46 4.71
CA GLN A 211 -55.47 16.71 4.73
C GLN A 211 -55.00 17.68 3.63
N GLN A 212 -53.74 17.64 3.27
CA GLN A 212 -53.19 18.45 2.16
C GLN A 212 -53.35 17.77 0.77
N GLY A 213 -54.01 16.60 0.69
CA GLY A 213 -54.18 15.85 -0.56
C GLY A 213 -52.91 15.15 -1.00
N GLN A 214 -51.94 14.89 -0.11
CA GLN A 214 -50.69 14.22 -0.32
C GLN A 214 -50.62 12.91 0.51
N HIS A 215 -49.69 12.07 0.23
CA HIS A 215 -49.41 10.84 1.02
C HIS A 215 -47.90 10.74 1.30
N ALA A 216 -47.53 10.29 2.49
CA ALA A 216 -46.16 9.96 2.79
C ALA A 216 -45.82 8.67 2.02
N ASP A 217 -44.89 8.79 1.11
CA ASP A 217 -44.40 7.64 0.34
C ASP A 217 -43.15 7.06 1.07
N VAL A 218 -43.33 5.91 1.70
CA VAL A 218 -42.21 5.15 2.27
C VAL A 218 -41.99 4.00 1.31
N ASP A 219 -40.99 4.11 0.46
CA ASP A 219 -40.60 3.07 -0.51
C ASP A 219 -40.52 1.70 0.15
N GLY A 220 -41.44 0.79 -0.21
CA GLY A 220 -41.49 -0.58 0.25
C GLY A 220 -42.72 -1.00 1.06
N VAL A 221 -43.49 -0.06 1.58
CA VAL A 221 -44.79 -0.38 2.24
C VAL A 221 -45.93 -0.14 1.27
N LYS A 222 -46.38 -1.20 0.61
CA LYS A 222 -47.65 -1.12 -0.12
C LYS A 222 -48.78 -0.80 0.88
N SER A 223 -49.28 0.40 0.84
CA SER A 223 -50.45 0.84 1.62
C SER A 223 -51.70 0.16 1.08
N ASP A 224 -51.97 -1.04 1.56
CA ASP A 224 -53.27 -1.72 1.37
C ASP A 224 -54.16 -1.50 2.61
N THR A 225 -54.23 -0.29 3.15
CA THR A 225 -55.37 0.02 4.03
C THR A 225 -55.48 1.55 4.22
N SER A 226 -56.60 2.10 3.76
CA SER A 226 -57.15 3.35 4.27
C SER A 226 -57.36 3.26 5.77
N PRO A 227 -57.11 4.31 6.55
CA PRO A 227 -57.44 4.27 7.99
C PRO A 227 -58.92 4.03 8.17
N SER A 228 -59.29 2.86 8.66
CA SER A 228 -60.66 2.51 8.96
C SER A 228 -61.10 3.22 10.24
N GLY A 229 -61.59 4.42 10.05
CA GLY A 229 -62.53 5.00 11.02
C GLY A 229 -63.86 4.26 10.94
N GLY A 230 -64.21 3.61 12.01
CA GLY A 230 -65.55 3.27 12.45
C GLY A 230 -66.48 2.41 11.58
N SER A 231 -66.84 1.28 12.16
CA SER A 231 -68.07 0.47 11.97
C SER A 231 -68.32 -0.23 10.64
N GLY A 232 -68.31 -1.56 10.71
CA GLY A 232 -68.89 -2.44 9.70
C GLY A 232 -68.47 -3.89 9.89
N VAL A 233 -69.20 -4.62 10.77
CA VAL A 233 -69.19 -6.05 10.85
C VAL A 233 -69.63 -6.63 9.50
N THR A 234 -68.79 -7.46 8.86
CA THR A 234 -69.30 -8.44 7.88
C THR A 234 -68.59 -9.78 8.06
N GLU A 235 -69.40 -10.78 8.15
CA GLU A 235 -69.12 -12.16 8.41
C GLU A 235 -68.28 -12.87 7.33
N VAL A 236 -67.41 -13.70 7.79
CA VAL A 236 -67.03 -15.07 7.34
C VAL A 236 -67.48 -15.50 5.93
N GLY A 237 -66.51 -15.76 5.10
CA GLY A 237 -66.58 -16.64 3.92
C GLY A 237 -65.36 -17.52 3.86
N SER A 238 -65.60 -18.81 4.02
CA SER A 238 -64.64 -19.92 4.07
C SER A 238 -64.08 -20.31 2.70
N GLU A 239 -62.89 -20.95 2.77
CA GLU A 239 -62.32 -21.94 1.83
C GLU A 239 -61.55 -21.43 0.62
N ALA A 240 -60.25 -21.66 0.59
CA ALA A 240 -59.62 -22.73 -0.19
C ALA A 240 -58.10 -22.72 -0.12
N ASP A 241 -57.60 -23.84 0.26
CA ASP A 241 -56.38 -24.58 -0.13
C ASP A 241 -55.16 -23.88 -0.76
N GLY A 242 -54.02 -24.15 -0.08
CA GLY A 242 -52.88 -24.76 -0.77
C GLY A 242 -51.85 -23.83 -1.38
N ALA A 243 -50.86 -23.42 -0.58
CA ALA A 243 -49.43 -23.55 -0.91
C ALA A 243 -48.60 -22.89 0.20
N VAL A 244 -48.01 -23.73 1.05
CA VAL A 244 -46.94 -23.28 1.96
C VAL A 244 -45.72 -22.96 1.10
N SER A 245 -45.53 -21.73 0.76
CA SER A 245 -44.26 -21.22 0.35
C SER A 245 -43.52 -20.76 1.60
N GLN A 246 -42.55 -21.55 2.04
CA GLN A 246 -41.54 -21.16 3.02
C GLN A 246 -40.76 -19.99 2.45
N SER A 247 -41.14 -18.77 2.73
CA SER A 247 -40.27 -17.60 2.61
C SER A 247 -39.50 -17.47 3.92
N THR A 248 -38.32 -18.07 3.98
CA THR A 248 -37.26 -17.67 4.92
C THR A 248 -36.73 -16.32 4.47
N GLY A 249 -37.46 -15.26 4.72
CA GLY A 249 -37.03 -13.89 4.50
C GLY A 249 -37.09 -13.16 5.84
N ASN A 250 -36.01 -12.60 6.27
CA ASN A 250 -35.86 -11.77 7.45
C ASN A 250 -36.89 -10.63 7.40
N THR A 251 -37.96 -10.74 8.16
CA THR A 251 -38.98 -9.72 8.33
C THR A 251 -38.52 -8.55 9.21
N GLU A 252 -37.35 -8.65 9.82
CA GLU A 252 -36.76 -7.62 10.68
C GLU A 252 -36.18 -6.42 9.92
N ASP A 253 -35.81 -6.56 8.64
CA ASP A 253 -35.04 -5.55 7.91
C ASP A 253 -35.90 -4.46 7.24
N ASP A 254 -37.18 -4.70 7.05
CA ASP A 254 -38.09 -3.75 6.37
C ASP A 254 -38.83 -2.77 7.31
N SER A 255 -38.77 -2.97 8.62
CA SER A 255 -39.43 -2.12 9.60
C SER A 255 -38.56 -1.03 10.19
N LEU A 256 -37.23 -1.11 10.04
CA LEU A 256 -36.28 -0.11 10.53
C LEU A 256 -35.95 0.93 9.47
N PHE A 257 -35.95 2.19 9.85
CA PHE A 257 -35.48 3.29 9.02
C PHE A 257 -34.45 4.13 9.76
N TYR A 258 -33.50 4.71 9.03
CA TYR A 258 -32.51 5.63 9.57
C TYR A 258 -33.08 7.04 9.65
N ILE A 259 -32.98 7.68 10.84
CA ILE A 259 -33.52 8.99 11.09
C ILE A 259 -32.52 10.06 10.62
N PRO A 260 -32.85 10.86 9.60
CA PRO A 260 -32.10 12.05 9.26
C PRO A 260 -32.47 13.18 10.22
N TYR A 261 -31.74 13.33 11.33
CA TYR A 261 -32.01 14.39 12.28
C TYR A 261 -31.79 15.77 11.66
N THR A 262 -32.77 16.66 11.84
CA THR A 262 -32.75 18.05 11.38
C THR A 262 -32.64 19.00 12.55
N GLY A 263 -33.49 18.82 13.58
CA GLY A 263 -33.47 19.63 14.77
C GLY A 263 -32.45 19.18 15.80
N LEU A 264 -31.72 20.11 16.36
CA LEU A 264 -30.91 19.91 17.56
C LEU A 264 -31.78 19.74 18.79
N PRO A 265 -31.29 19.17 19.92
CA PRO A 265 -31.99 19.22 21.19
C PRO A 265 -32.39 20.67 21.57
N GLY A 266 -33.65 20.87 21.86
CA GLY A 266 -34.23 22.19 22.07
C GLY A 266 -34.65 22.94 20.80
N GLY A 267 -34.44 22.33 19.60
CA GLY A 267 -34.68 23.02 18.33
C GLY A 267 -36.15 23.16 17.92
N TYR A 268 -37.04 22.29 18.43
CA TYR A 268 -38.48 22.32 18.14
C TYR A 268 -39.29 22.94 19.25
N TYR A 269 -38.70 23.19 20.43
CA TYR A 269 -39.43 23.66 21.58
C TYR A 269 -39.29 25.18 21.80
N ASP A 270 -40.39 25.89 21.65
CA ASP A 270 -40.45 27.34 21.80
C ASP A 270 -40.76 27.80 23.24
N GLY A 271 -40.66 26.90 24.21
CA GLY A 271 -40.95 27.24 25.63
C GLY A 271 -42.45 27.33 25.94
N VAL A 272 -43.28 26.58 25.21
CA VAL A 272 -44.75 26.59 25.45
C VAL A 272 -45.12 25.48 26.41
N SER A 273 -45.41 25.86 27.66
CA SER A 273 -45.87 24.94 28.70
C SER A 273 -47.34 24.55 28.53
N ILE A 274 -47.67 23.30 28.85
CA ILE A 274 -49.06 22.81 28.89
C ILE A 274 -49.90 23.61 29.93
N SER A 275 -49.30 24.09 31.04
CA SER A 275 -49.99 24.92 32.03
C SER A 275 -50.43 26.27 31.46
N ARG A 276 -49.62 26.89 30.62
CA ARG A 276 -49.97 28.13 29.91
C ARG A 276 -51.05 27.93 28.87
N LEU A 277 -51.04 26.79 28.17
CA LEU A 277 -52.12 26.40 27.26
C LEU A 277 -53.44 26.30 27.97
N ILE A 278 -53.49 25.55 29.09
CA ILE A 278 -54.74 25.38 29.91
C ILE A 278 -55.26 26.72 30.48
N ARG A 279 -54.35 27.63 30.83
CA ARG A 279 -54.75 28.99 31.26
C ARG A 279 -55.24 29.93 30.15
N GLY A 280 -55.19 29.45 28.88
CA GLY A 280 -55.56 30.27 27.71
C GLY A 280 -54.58 31.40 27.41
N GLU A 281 -53.36 31.34 27.85
CA GLU A 281 -52.34 32.35 27.63
C GLU A 281 -51.70 32.29 26.23
N ILE A 282 -51.91 31.21 25.50
CA ILE A 282 -51.36 30.99 24.18
C ILE A 282 -52.41 31.29 23.12
N PRO A 283 -52.15 32.17 22.14
CA PRO A 283 -53.15 32.50 21.12
C PRO A 283 -53.37 31.31 20.17
N PRO A 284 -54.61 31.04 19.73
CA PRO A 284 -54.92 29.92 18.84
C PRO A 284 -54.15 29.93 17.50
N ASP A 285 -53.76 31.10 17.00
CA ASP A 285 -52.95 31.24 15.79
C ASP A 285 -51.56 30.52 15.90
N TYR A 286 -51.13 30.21 17.13
CA TYR A 286 -49.88 29.51 17.35
C TYR A 286 -49.90 28.08 16.88
N TRP A 287 -51.02 27.38 16.97
CA TRP A 287 -51.19 25.98 16.59
C TRP A 287 -52.14 25.74 15.40
N ALA A 288 -52.82 26.80 14.92
CA ALA A 288 -53.80 26.66 13.84
C ALA A 288 -53.18 26.00 12.62
N ASP A 289 -53.85 24.95 12.07
CA ASP A 289 -53.47 24.19 10.91
C ASP A 289 -52.06 23.50 11.00
N ARG A 290 -51.49 23.41 12.23
CA ARG A 290 -50.17 22.78 12.47
C ARG A 290 -50.32 21.44 13.16
N ILE A 291 -49.21 20.72 13.21
CA ILE A 291 -49.03 19.50 14.01
C ILE A 291 -48.64 19.93 15.42
N VAL A 292 -49.44 19.58 16.41
CA VAL A 292 -49.19 19.82 17.84
C VAL A 292 -48.74 18.52 18.49
N LEU A 293 -47.57 18.52 19.11
CA LEU A 293 -47.05 17.40 19.91
C LEU A 293 -47.13 17.80 21.39
N ILE A 294 -47.81 17.00 22.21
CA ILE A 294 -47.86 17.19 23.66
C ILE A 294 -47.09 16.04 24.31
N GLY A 295 -46.02 16.34 25.05
CA GLY A 295 -45.21 15.30 25.66
C GLY A 295 -44.24 15.78 26.74
N PRO A 296 -43.56 14.84 27.42
CA PRO A 296 -42.59 15.12 28.46
C PRO A 296 -41.47 16.03 27.98
N TYR A 297 -41.23 17.13 28.71
CA TYR A 297 -40.15 18.09 28.41
C TYR A 297 -39.43 18.57 29.69
N ALA A 298 -39.34 17.70 30.68
CA ALA A 298 -38.64 18.00 31.93
C ALA A 298 -37.70 16.85 32.31
N PRO A 299 -36.48 17.12 32.85
CA PRO A 299 -35.53 16.12 33.26
C PRO A 299 -36.09 15.09 34.27
N ALA A 300 -37.05 15.54 35.13
CA ALA A 300 -37.70 14.69 36.12
C ALA A 300 -38.53 13.55 35.51
N LEU A 301 -38.94 13.67 34.26
CA LEU A 301 -39.76 12.67 33.55
C LEU A 301 -38.94 11.58 32.84
N GLN A 302 -37.62 11.73 32.79
CA GLN A 302 -36.63 10.72 32.28
C GLN A 302 -36.90 10.20 30.88
N ASP A 303 -37.58 10.99 30.05
CA ASP A 303 -37.81 10.66 28.64
C ASP A 303 -36.84 11.46 27.76
N SER A 304 -35.56 11.02 27.73
CA SER A 304 -34.54 11.69 26.96
C SER A 304 -33.49 10.71 26.42
N TYR A 305 -33.00 10.96 25.20
CA TYR A 305 -32.17 10.08 24.42
C TYR A 305 -30.94 10.79 23.88
N PHE A 306 -29.83 10.07 23.76
CA PHE A 306 -28.67 10.52 22.98
C PHE A 306 -28.94 10.31 21.49
N THR A 307 -28.68 11.34 20.71
CA THR A 307 -28.87 11.32 19.25
C THR A 307 -27.55 11.54 18.51
N PRO A 308 -27.43 11.10 17.25
CA PRO A 308 -26.19 11.25 16.50
C PRO A 308 -25.86 12.69 16.12
N ILE A 309 -26.86 13.59 16.11
CA ILE A 309 -26.69 15.01 15.74
C ILE A 309 -26.03 15.83 16.84
N ASP A 310 -26.30 15.50 18.10
CA ASP A 310 -25.64 16.06 19.29
C ASP A 310 -25.49 14.98 20.36
N LYS A 311 -24.23 14.60 20.64
CA LYS A 311 -23.91 13.57 21.64
C LYS A 311 -23.64 14.12 23.02
N GLY A 312 -23.63 15.45 23.16
CA GLY A 312 -23.38 16.15 24.44
C GLY A 312 -24.65 16.46 25.20
N THR A 313 -25.76 16.66 24.49
CA THR A 313 -27.06 17.01 25.04
C THR A 313 -28.08 15.95 24.68
N GLN A 314 -28.87 15.49 25.65
CA GLN A 314 -29.96 14.57 25.39
C GLN A 314 -31.14 15.31 24.75
N MET A 315 -31.80 14.66 23.81
CA MET A 315 -33.03 15.10 23.16
C MET A 315 -34.23 14.45 23.85
N TYR A 316 -35.26 15.21 24.14
CA TYR A 316 -36.49 14.67 24.70
C TYR A 316 -37.25 13.78 23.70
N GLY A 317 -38.01 12.80 24.19
CA GLY A 317 -38.74 11.85 23.32
C GLY A 317 -39.68 12.55 22.34
N VAL A 318 -40.40 13.59 22.80
CA VAL A 318 -41.29 14.39 21.94
C VAL A 318 -40.53 15.10 20.80
N GLU A 319 -39.31 15.54 21.01
CA GLU A 319 -38.45 16.11 19.93
C GLU A 319 -37.93 15.04 19.00
N LEU A 320 -37.68 13.81 19.50
CA LEU A 320 -37.37 12.66 18.68
C LEU A 320 -38.51 12.36 17.71
N GLN A 321 -39.76 12.38 18.23
CA GLN A 321 -40.97 12.23 17.39
C GLN A 321 -41.06 13.39 16.36
N ALA A 322 -40.79 14.65 16.76
CA ALA A 322 -40.78 15.78 15.84
C ALA A 322 -39.78 15.61 14.68
N ASN A 323 -38.55 15.16 14.97
CA ASN A 323 -37.56 14.85 13.92
C ASN A 323 -38.03 13.76 12.98
N MET A 324 -38.61 12.66 13.50
CA MET A 324 -39.18 11.59 12.69
C MET A 324 -40.35 12.07 11.83
N ILE A 325 -41.27 12.88 12.42
CA ILE A 325 -42.40 13.47 11.66
C ILE A 325 -41.87 14.33 10.52
N GLN A 326 -40.95 15.23 10.79
CA GLN A 326 -40.36 16.08 9.75
C GLN A 326 -39.71 15.22 8.63
N SER A 327 -39.01 14.12 8.98
CA SER A 327 -38.39 13.26 8.00
C SER A 327 -39.41 12.57 7.07
N PHE A 328 -40.62 12.25 7.58
CA PHE A 328 -41.72 11.73 6.77
C PHE A 328 -42.37 12.82 5.92
N LEU A 329 -42.59 14.01 6.45
CA LEU A 329 -43.15 15.15 5.70
C LEU A 329 -42.26 15.54 4.52
N GLU A 330 -40.96 15.52 4.70
CA GLU A 330 -39.97 15.87 3.68
C GLU A 330 -39.61 14.69 2.75
N ASN A 331 -40.15 13.50 2.95
CA ASN A 331 -39.78 12.26 2.29
C ASN A 331 -38.26 12.02 2.33
N SER A 332 -37.63 12.36 3.45
CA SER A 332 -36.17 12.33 3.65
C SER A 332 -35.68 11.08 4.39
N VAL A 333 -36.59 10.18 4.76
CA VAL A 333 -36.30 8.92 5.44
C VAL A 333 -35.27 8.09 4.65
N LYS A 334 -34.33 7.44 5.35
CA LYS A 334 -33.27 6.67 4.72
C LYS A 334 -33.35 5.20 5.11
N LYS A 335 -32.92 4.33 4.18
CA LYS A 335 -32.85 2.88 4.39
C LYS A 335 -31.41 2.44 4.57
N GLU A 336 -31.09 1.73 5.64
CA GLU A 336 -29.76 1.13 5.80
C GLU A 336 -29.59 -0.06 4.84
N VAL A 337 -28.50 -0.06 4.10
CA VAL A 337 -28.19 -1.19 3.19
C VAL A 337 -27.68 -2.37 4.00
N ALA A 338 -28.24 -3.55 3.79
CA ALA A 338 -27.78 -4.77 4.47
C ALA A 338 -26.26 -4.97 4.39
N SER A 339 -25.66 -5.50 5.45
CA SER A 339 -24.21 -5.64 5.55
C SER A 339 -23.62 -6.59 4.49
N LEU A 340 -24.36 -7.66 4.10
CA LEU A 340 -23.85 -8.66 3.18
C LEU A 340 -23.55 -8.12 1.76
N PRO A 341 -24.42 -7.38 1.07
CA PRO A 341 -24.10 -6.74 -0.20
C PRO A 341 -22.92 -5.79 -0.12
N GLN A 342 -22.80 -5.03 0.99
CA GLN A 342 -21.69 -4.12 1.21
C GLN A 342 -20.35 -4.86 1.36
N LEU A 343 -20.33 -5.98 2.10
CA LEU A 343 -19.14 -6.84 2.25
C LEU A 343 -18.74 -7.49 0.91
N ILE A 344 -19.68 -7.94 0.11
CA ILE A 344 -19.39 -8.48 -1.23
C ILE A 344 -18.75 -7.40 -2.11
N THR A 345 -19.32 -6.21 -2.11
CA THR A 345 -18.78 -5.05 -2.86
C THR A 345 -17.38 -4.70 -2.39
N LEU A 346 -17.15 -4.64 -1.08
CA LEU A 346 -15.84 -4.40 -0.49
C LEU A 346 -14.83 -5.47 -0.91
N PHE A 347 -15.22 -6.76 -0.87
CA PHE A 347 -14.36 -7.84 -1.30
C PHE A 347 -13.93 -7.70 -2.77
N VAL A 348 -14.87 -7.36 -3.65
CA VAL A 348 -14.57 -7.15 -5.08
C VAL A 348 -13.60 -6.00 -5.27
N ILE A 349 -13.81 -4.87 -4.57
CA ILE A 349 -12.91 -3.71 -4.62
C ILE A 349 -11.52 -4.09 -4.11
N CYS A 350 -11.44 -4.74 -2.94
CA CYS A 350 -10.17 -5.17 -2.34
C CYS A 350 -9.41 -6.17 -3.22
N ALA A 351 -10.12 -7.14 -3.82
CA ALA A 351 -9.53 -8.12 -4.72
C ALA A 351 -8.97 -7.47 -6.00
N ALA A 352 -9.75 -6.57 -6.62
CA ALA A 352 -9.30 -5.82 -7.79
C ALA A 352 -8.11 -4.90 -7.46
N ALA A 353 -8.17 -4.16 -6.36
CA ALA A 353 -7.08 -3.29 -5.90
C ALA A 353 -5.80 -4.09 -5.63
N MET A 354 -5.90 -5.25 -4.96
CA MET A 354 -4.76 -6.12 -4.68
C MET A 354 -4.07 -6.59 -5.97
N LEU A 355 -4.85 -7.01 -6.97
CA LEU A 355 -4.31 -7.44 -8.26
C LEU A 355 -3.59 -6.28 -8.97
N LEU A 356 -4.13 -5.07 -8.93
CA LEU A 356 -3.52 -3.89 -9.53
C LEU A 356 -2.22 -3.51 -8.79
N PHE A 357 -2.24 -3.41 -7.46
CA PHE A 357 -1.08 -3.02 -6.66
C PHE A 357 0.10 -3.99 -6.80
N MET A 358 -0.14 -5.27 -7.07
CA MET A 358 0.94 -6.24 -7.32
C MET A 358 1.71 -5.99 -8.62
N HIS A 359 1.14 -5.26 -9.58
CA HIS A 359 1.71 -5.01 -10.90
C HIS A 359 2.19 -3.56 -11.10
N MET A 360 1.82 -2.66 -10.18
CA MET A 360 2.15 -1.23 -10.26
C MET A 360 3.39 -0.89 -9.44
N GLY A 361 4.05 0.20 -9.79
CA GLY A 361 5.10 0.80 -8.95
C GLY A 361 4.52 1.37 -7.66
N VAL A 362 5.40 1.58 -6.65
CA VAL A 362 4.98 2.06 -5.32
C VAL A 362 4.23 3.39 -5.41
N LEU A 363 4.72 4.34 -6.20
CA LEU A 363 4.09 5.66 -6.34
C LEU A 363 2.69 5.56 -6.98
N GLU A 364 2.58 4.82 -8.07
CA GLU A 364 1.31 4.62 -8.79
C GLU A 364 0.27 3.91 -7.90
N ALA A 365 0.70 2.86 -7.18
CA ALA A 365 -0.15 2.13 -6.25
C ALA A 365 -0.61 3.02 -5.09
N SER A 366 0.26 3.92 -4.57
CA SER A 366 -0.09 4.87 -3.51
C SER A 366 -1.15 5.87 -3.97
N LEU A 367 -0.98 6.44 -5.16
CA LEU A 367 -1.94 7.38 -5.75
C LEU A 367 -3.30 6.71 -6.00
N LEU A 368 -3.28 5.50 -6.54
CA LEU A 368 -4.51 4.73 -6.80
C LEU A 368 -5.21 4.36 -5.48
N ALA A 369 -4.46 3.88 -4.48
CA ALA A 369 -5.01 3.56 -3.16
C ALA A 369 -5.66 4.78 -2.50
N GLY A 370 -4.99 5.94 -2.52
CA GLY A 370 -5.52 7.20 -2.02
C GLY A 370 -6.79 7.64 -2.76
N SER A 371 -6.83 7.48 -4.08
CA SER A 371 -8.00 7.82 -4.90
C SER A 371 -9.20 6.93 -4.58
N ILE A 372 -9.02 5.61 -4.49
CA ILE A 372 -10.09 4.67 -4.14
C ILE A 372 -10.57 4.92 -2.70
N ALA A 373 -9.66 5.15 -1.76
CA ALA A 373 -10.00 5.44 -0.37
C ALA A 373 -10.82 6.73 -0.24
N ALA A 374 -10.47 7.79 -0.97
CA ALA A 374 -11.21 9.05 -0.98
C ALA A 374 -12.60 8.91 -1.63
N MET A 375 -12.75 8.02 -2.61
CA MET A 375 -14.05 7.77 -3.25
C MET A 375 -15.06 7.07 -2.34
N GLY A 376 -14.63 6.28 -1.37
CA GLY A 376 -15.51 5.57 -0.45
C GLY A 376 -16.51 6.50 0.25
N PRO A 377 -16.06 7.49 1.06
CA PRO A 377 -16.95 8.45 1.72
C PRO A 377 -17.79 9.28 0.73
N VAL A 378 -17.24 9.64 -0.43
CA VAL A 378 -17.98 10.39 -1.46
C VAL A 378 -19.13 9.55 -2.03
N CYS A 379 -18.89 8.27 -2.31
CA CYS A 379 -19.93 7.34 -2.75
C CYS A 379 -20.99 7.15 -1.65
N ALA A 380 -20.56 6.99 -0.39
CA ALA A 380 -21.49 6.88 0.74
C ALA A 380 -22.40 8.11 0.88
N LEU A 381 -21.85 9.31 0.70
CA LEU A 381 -22.63 10.56 0.72
C LEU A 381 -23.63 10.65 -0.45
N ASN A 382 -23.22 10.23 -1.66
CA ASN A 382 -24.13 10.20 -2.80
C ASN A 382 -25.26 9.18 -2.61
N LEU A 383 -24.94 8.00 -2.06
CA LEU A 383 -25.95 6.99 -1.72
C LEU A 383 -26.89 7.50 -0.62
N TYR A 384 -26.37 8.20 0.38
CA TYR A 384 -27.18 8.84 1.41
C TYR A 384 -28.17 9.83 0.81
N ASN A 385 -27.74 10.69 -0.11
CA ASN A 385 -28.62 11.61 -0.82
C ASN A 385 -29.67 10.88 -1.70
N ALA A 386 -29.34 9.67 -2.16
CA ALA A 386 -30.26 8.79 -2.89
C ALA A 386 -31.20 7.95 -1.99
N GLY A 387 -31.13 8.10 -0.67
CA GLY A 387 -31.99 7.40 0.27
C GLY A 387 -31.35 6.18 0.96
N TYR A 388 -30.06 5.91 0.76
CA TYR A 388 -29.41 4.70 1.27
C TYR A 388 -28.24 5.00 2.20
N VAL A 389 -28.24 4.43 3.39
CA VAL A 389 -27.14 4.54 4.36
C VAL A 389 -26.17 3.37 4.17
N THR A 390 -24.89 3.67 4.05
CA THR A 390 -23.81 2.72 3.89
C THR A 390 -22.65 3.03 4.83
N HIS A 391 -21.68 2.09 4.92
CA HIS A 391 -20.50 2.24 5.77
C HIS A 391 -19.38 3.04 5.07
N PRO A 392 -19.15 4.32 5.43
CA PRO A 392 -18.20 5.20 4.71
C PRO A 392 -16.74 4.81 4.87
N LEU A 393 -16.36 4.15 5.99
CA LEU A 393 -14.96 3.78 6.26
C LEU A 393 -14.58 2.39 5.76
N TRP A 394 -15.51 1.55 5.36
CA TRP A 394 -15.18 0.19 4.95
C TRP A 394 -14.24 0.14 3.73
N VAL A 395 -14.51 0.94 2.71
CA VAL A 395 -13.64 1.02 1.52
C VAL A 395 -12.27 1.60 1.84
N PRO A 396 -12.15 2.77 2.50
CA PRO A 396 -10.85 3.32 2.90
C PRO A 396 -9.98 2.35 3.71
N VAL A 397 -10.57 1.71 4.72
CA VAL A 397 -9.84 0.79 5.61
C VAL A 397 -9.46 -0.50 4.89
N GLY A 398 -10.38 -1.09 4.13
CA GLY A 398 -10.12 -2.29 3.35
C GLY A 398 -9.00 -2.08 2.32
N VAL A 399 -9.05 -0.97 1.57
CA VAL A 399 -8.03 -0.62 0.58
C VAL A 399 -6.68 -0.31 1.22
N ALA A 400 -6.66 0.39 2.37
CA ALA A 400 -5.43 0.64 3.12
C ALA A 400 -4.78 -0.67 3.57
N GLY A 401 -5.56 -1.62 4.09
CA GLY A 401 -5.08 -2.94 4.47
C GLY A 401 -4.48 -3.71 3.29
N VAL A 402 -5.19 -3.75 2.16
CA VAL A 402 -4.71 -4.38 0.91
C VAL A 402 -3.43 -3.71 0.41
N TYR A 403 -3.35 -2.39 0.46
CA TYR A 403 -2.17 -1.64 0.07
C TYR A 403 -0.95 -2.00 0.92
N ILE A 404 -1.11 -2.07 2.26
CA ILE A 404 -0.03 -2.45 3.18
C ILE A 404 0.49 -3.85 2.87
N VAL A 405 -0.41 -4.82 2.66
CA VAL A 405 -0.04 -6.20 2.32
C VAL A 405 0.69 -6.28 0.97
N ALA A 406 0.20 -5.56 -0.04
CA ALA A 406 0.84 -5.51 -1.36
C ALA A 406 2.24 -4.90 -1.30
N MET A 407 2.40 -3.79 -0.57
CA MET A 407 3.69 -3.12 -0.40
C MET A 407 4.69 -3.95 0.39
N ALA A 408 4.26 -4.64 1.44
CA ALA A 408 5.09 -5.60 2.16
C ALA A 408 5.58 -6.73 1.24
N GLY A 409 4.69 -7.26 0.40
CA GLY A 409 5.04 -8.27 -0.60
C GLY A 409 6.04 -7.74 -1.65
N HIS A 410 5.87 -6.52 -2.11
CA HIS A 410 6.80 -5.85 -3.04
C HIS A 410 8.17 -5.64 -2.40
N TYR A 411 8.22 -5.16 -1.17
CA TYR A 411 9.45 -4.97 -0.41
C TYR A 411 10.23 -6.28 -0.23
N VAL A 412 9.55 -7.36 0.20
CA VAL A 412 10.20 -8.68 0.38
C VAL A 412 10.76 -9.20 -0.95
N ARG A 413 10.06 -9.01 -2.06
CA ARG A 413 10.55 -9.39 -3.40
C ARG A 413 11.81 -8.62 -3.77
N THR A 414 11.79 -7.30 -3.63
CA THR A 414 12.93 -6.43 -3.95
C THR A 414 14.16 -6.78 -3.10
N VAL A 415 13.98 -7.04 -1.82
CA VAL A 415 15.08 -7.46 -0.93
C VAL A 415 15.68 -8.79 -1.39
N ARG A 416 14.84 -9.79 -1.71
CA ARG A 416 15.31 -11.10 -2.21
C ARG A 416 16.07 -11.00 -3.52
N GLU A 417 15.59 -10.18 -4.46
CA GLU A 417 16.25 -9.95 -5.75
C GLU A 417 17.62 -9.28 -5.55
N ARG A 418 17.72 -8.29 -4.67
CA ARG A 418 19.00 -7.64 -4.33
C ARG A 418 19.98 -8.62 -3.66
N GLN A 419 19.51 -9.46 -2.75
CA GLN A 419 20.33 -10.47 -2.09
C GLN A 419 20.84 -11.52 -3.09
N ALA A 420 19.98 -12.00 -3.99
CA ALA A 420 20.38 -12.95 -5.03
C ALA A 420 21.44 -12.36 -5.98
N LEU A 421 21.27 -11.10 -6.39
CA LEU A 421 22.25 -10.41 -7.25
C LEU A 421 23.57 -10.15 -6.51
N ALA A 422 23.54 -9.81 -5.23
CA ALA A 422 24.74 -9.63 -4.42
C ALA A 422 25.53 -10.93 -4.28
N LEU A 423 24.86 -12.05 -4.02
CA LEU A 423 25.46 -13.37 -3.89
C LEU A 423 26.11 -13.82 -5.21
N GLU A 424 25.44 -13.57 -6.36
CA GLU A 424 25.99 -13.89 -7.67
C GLU A 424 27.23 -13.06 -7.99
N LYS A 425 27.20 -11.77 -7.65
CA LYS A 425 28.37 -10.89 -7.81
C LYS A 425 29.56 -11.35 -6.95
N GLU A 426 29.31 -11.74 -5.72
CA GLU A 426 30.34 -12.28 -4.83
C GLU A 426 30.94 -13.58 -5.37
N ARG A 427 30.11 -14.49 -5.91
CA ARG A 427 30.59 -15.74 -6.53
C ARG A 427 31.48 -15.47 -7.74
N ILE A 428 31.06 -14.57 -8.63
CA ILE A 428 31.86 -14.20 -9.80
C ILE A 428 33.20 -13.58 -9.37
N GLY A 429 33.19 -12.70 -8.37
CA GLY A 429 34.41 -12.10 -7.82
C GLY A 429 35.38 -13.14 -7.23
N ALA A 430 34.85 -14.16 -6.53
CA ALA A 430 35.67 -15.25 -5.99
C ALA A 430 36.28 -16.12 -7.09
N GLU A 431 35.54 -16.42 -8.15
CA GLU A 431 36.04 -17.18 -9.31
C GLU A 431 37.17 -16.41 -10.05
N LEU A 432 37.01 -15.10 -10.27
CA LEU A 432 38.01 -14.24 -10.87
C LEU A 432 39.28 -14.11 -10.01
N SER A 433 39.11 -13.95 -8.70
CA SER A 433 40.24 -13.94 -7.77
C SER A 433 41.04 -15.23 -7.76
N LEU A 434 40.38 -16.38 -7.93
CA LEU A 434 41.07 -17.66 -8.12
C LEU A 434 41.85 -17.68 -9.42
N ALA A 435 41.24 -17.23 -10.53
CA ALA A 435 41.91 -17.14 -11.83
C ALA A 435 43.18 -16.24 -11.77
N ALA A 436 43.09 -15.10 -11.11
CA ALA A 436 44.22 -14.21 -10.88
C ALA A 436 45.38 -14.90 -10.14
N ARG A 437 45.07 -15.64 -9.08
CA ARG A 437 46.11 -16.38 -8.36
C ARG A 437 46.80 -17.46 -9.24
N ILE A 438 46.03 -18.14 -10.09
CA ILE A 438 46.59 -19.13 -11.04
C ILE A 438 47.52 -18.42 -12.03
N GLN A 439 47.10 -17.30 -12.61
CA GLN A 439 47.87 -16.51 -13.55
C GLN A 439 49.18 -16.01 -12.92
N HIS A 440 49.08 -15.39 -11.72
CA HIS A 440 50.31 -14.99 -11.00
C HIS A 440 51.27 -16.10 -10.63
N SER A 441 50.77 -17.36 -10.54
CA SER A 441 51.65 -18.49 -10.28
C SER A 441 52.40 -18.96 -11.54
N ALA A 442 51.94 -18.56 -12.71
CA ALA A 442 52.62 -18.87 -13.99
C ALA A 442 53.78 -17.93 -14.28
N LEU A 443 53.81 -16.74 -13.68
CA LEU A 443 54.96 -15.83 -13.82
C LEU A 443 56.15 -16.29 -12.96
N PRO A 444 57.39 -16.13 -13.43
CA PRO A 444 58.57 -16.48 -12.66
C PRO A 444 58.69 -15.57 -11.42
N LYS A 445 58.90 -16.19 -10.25
CA LYS A 445 58.99 -15.48 -8.96
C LYS A 445 60.38 -15.50 -8.36
N GLU A 446 61.22 -16.46 -8.80
CA GLU A 446 62.60 -16.64 -8.32
C GLU A 446 63.54 -16.06 -9.39
N PHE A 447 64.20 -14.97 -9.02
CA PHE A 447 65.18 -14.36 -9.91
C PHE A 447 66.52 -15.08 -9.82
N PRO A 448 67.20 -15.35 -10.98
CA PRO A 448 68.47 -16.05 -10.96
C PRO A 448 69.54 -15.26 -10.21
N GLU A 449 70.07 -15.84 -9.15
CA GLU A 449 71.21 -15.26 -8.43
C GLU A 449 72.51 -15.58 -9.19
N ARG A 450 72.95 -14.67 -10.07
CA ARG A 450 74.18 -14.78 -10.85
C ARG A 450 75.09 -13.60 -10.59
N LYS A 451 76.38 -13.82 -10.70
CA LYS A 451 77.37 -12.73 -10.54
C LYS A 451 77.52 -11.91 -11.80
N GLU A 452 77.20 -12.50 -12.94
CA GLU A 452 77.37 -11.94 -14.25
C GLU A 452 76.28 -10.94 -14.65
N PHE A 453 75.10 -11.05 -14.07
CA PHE A 453 73.99 -10.13 -14.30
C PHE A 453 73.10 -9.97 -13.06
N ASP A 454 72.30 -8.91 -13.09
CA ASP A 454 71.21 -8.66 -12.13
C ASP A 454 69.91 -8.41 -12.90
N LEU A 455 68.81 -8.98 -12.45
CA LEU A 455 67.54 -8.95 -13.16
C LEU A 455 66.38 -8.73 -12.18
N TYR A 456 65.48 -7.83 -12.50
CA TYR A 456 64.23 -7.67 -11.79
C TYR A 456 63.11 -7.40 -12.77
N ALA A 457 61.88 -7.91 -12.47
CA ALA A 457 60.68 -7.67 -13.23
C ALA A 457 59.46 -7.51 -12.31
N SER A 458 58.52 -6.73 -12.74
CA SER A 458 57.26 -6.51 -11.98
C SER A 458 56.09 -6.35 -12.93
N MET A 459 54.91 -6.78 -12.48
CA MET A 459 53.63 -6.65 -13.16
C MET A 459 52.53 -6.26 -12.20
N THR A 460 51.70 -5.27 -12.57
CA THR A 460 50.55 -4.85 -11.84
C THR A 460 49.36 -4.79 -12.79
N THR A 461 48.34 -5.65 -12.57
CA THR A 461 47.19 -5.75 -13.46
C THR A 461 46.19 -4.64 -13.22
N ALA A 462 45.55 -4.15 -14.28
CA ALA A 462 44.50 -3.13 -14.22
C ALA A 462 43.14 -3.72 -13.78
N LYS A 463 42.94 -5.01 -14.00
CA LYS A 463 41.76 -5.77 -13.58
C LYS A 463 42.19 -6.96 -12.72
N GLU A 464 41.21 -7.79 -12.36
CA GLU A 464 41.49 -9.02 -11.59
C GLU A 464 42.50 -9.94 -12.29
N VAL A 465 42.47 -9.97 -13.60
CA VAL A 465 43.44 -10.73 -14.44
C VAL A 465 43.95 -9.85 -15.58
N GLY A 466 45.21 -10.01 -15.98
CA GLY A 466 45.90 -9.19 -16.99
C GLY A 466 46.19 -9.94 -18.28
N GLY A 467 46.45 -9.17 -19.36
CA GLY A 467 46.95 -9.65 -20.64
C GLY A 467 48.47 -9.70 -20.71
N ASP A 468 49.14 -8.84 -20.00
CA ASP A 468 50.59 -8.71 -19.95
C ASP A 468 51.29 -9.91 -19.33
N PHE A 469 52.55 -10.12 -19.73
CA PHE A 469 53.44 -11.00 -18.99
C PHE A 469 54.89 -10.67 -19.24
N TYR A 470 55.73 -11.07 -18.32
CA TYR A 470 57.15 -11.20 -18.47
C TYR A 470 57.57 -12.63 -18.18
N ASP A 471 58.67 -13.04 -18.80
CA ASP A 471 59.31 -14.34 -18.50
C ASP A 471 60.83 -14.19 -18.64
N PHE A 472 61.58 -14.96 -17.85
CA PHE A 472 62.98 -15.11 -17.96
C PHE A 472 63.37 -16.55 -17.58
N PHE A 473 64.28 -17.12 -18.34
CA PHE A 473 64.69 -18.52 -18.16
C PHE A 473 66.09 -18.76 -18.74
N MET A 474 66.81 -19.69 -18.13
CA MET A 474 68.02 -20.16 -18.70
C MET A 474 67.74 -21.18 -19.82
N ILE A 475 68.20 -20.94 -21.04
CA ILE A 475 68.13 -21.87 -22.14
C ILE A 475 69.17 -22.99 -21.93
N ASP A 476 70.36 -22.54 -21.51
CA ASP A 476 71.48 -23.39 -21.05
C ASP A 476 72.32 -22.59 -20.02
N ASP A 477 73.52 -23.10 -19.65
CA ASP A 477 74.32 -22.43 -18.61
C ASP A 477 74.85 -21.03 -19.03
N ASP A 478 74.89 -20.71 -20.35
CA ASP A 478 75.44 -19.46 -20.91
C ASP A 478 74.39 -18.58 -21.58
N HIS A 479 73.15 -19.03 -21.78
CA HIS A 479 72.14 -18.28 -22.50
C HIS A 479 70.91 -18.02 -21.63
N LEU A 480 70.62 -16.72 -21.39
CA LEU A 480 69.46 -16.23 -20.68
C LEU A 480 68.40 -15.69 -21.66
N GLY A 481 67.24 -16.30 -21.70
CA GLY A 481 66.04 -15.79 -22.38
C GLY A 481 65.33 -14.75 -21.55
N LEU A 482 64.95 -13.60 -22.17
CA LEU A 482 64.21 -12.49 -21.59
C LEU A 482 62.98 -12.20 -22.45
N VAL A 483 61.79 -12.19 -21.89
CA VAL A 483 60.52 -11.98 -22.59
C VAL A 483 59.71 -10.93 -21.88
N ILE A 484 59.16 -10.00 -22.65
CA ILE A 484 58.08 -9.14 -22.20
C ILE A 484 57.05 -9.05 -23.33
N ALA A 485 55.79 -9.09 -22.97
CA ALA A 485 54.71 -9.18 -23.94
C ALA A 485 53.40 -8.63 -23.39
N ASP A 486 52.57 -8.15 -24.31
CA ASP A 486 51.21 -7.67 -24.04
C ASP A 486 50.23 -8.31 -25.05
N VAL A 487 49.16 -8.87 -24.54
CA VAL A 487 48.09 -9.55 -25.28
C VAL A 487 46.94 -8.58 -25.57
N SER A 488 46.53 -8.56 -26.85
CA SER A 488 45.38 -7.77 -27.27
C SER A 488 44.09 -8.07 -26.45
N GLY A 489 43.41 -7.01 -25.97
CA GLY A 489 42.18 -7.13 -25.18
C GLY A 489 42.44 -7.19 -23.68
N LYS A 490 41.40 -7.35 -22.87
CA LYS A 490 41.49 -7.30 -21.40
C LYS A 490 40.60 -8.35 -20.74
N GLY A 491 40.98 -8.77 -19.55
CA GLY A 491 40.22 -9.72 -18.73
C GLY A 491 40.52 -11.19 -19.08
N VAL A 492 39.55 -12.07 -18.78
CA VAL A 492 39.77 -13.53 -18.84
C VAL A 492 40.27 -14.05 -20.18
N PRO A 493 39.74 -13.63 -21.35
CA PRO A 493 40.27 -14.07 -22.63
C PRO A 493 41.78 -13.74 -22.84
N ALA A 494 42.16 -12.51 -22.54
CA ALA A 494 43.55 -12.05 -22.64
C ALA A 494 44.47 -12.80 -21.67
N ALA A 495 44.03 -13.03 -20.43
CA ALA A 495 44.77 -13.82 -19.44
C ALA A 495 45.01 -15.27 -19.87
N LEU A 496 44.04 -15.92 -20.49
CA LEU A 496 44.19 -17.27 -21.02
C LEU A 496 45.14 -17.30 -22.22
N PHE A 497 45.03 -16.33 -23.11
CA PHE A 497 45.91 -16.21 -24.27
C PHE A 497 47.36 -15.93 -23.88
N MET A 498 47.55 -15.07 -22.84
CA MET A 498 48.83 -14.81 -22.18
C MET A 498 49.51 -16.11 -21.72
N MET A 499 48.77 -16.95 -20.95
CA MET A 499 49.33 -18.22 -20.46
C MET A 499 49.78 -19.15 -21.59
N VAL A 500 48.96 -19.22 -22.67
CA VAL A 500 49.30 -20.04 -23.86
C VAL A 500 50.54 -19.45 -24.55
N SER A 501 50.59 -18.14 -24.77
CA SER A 501 51.68 -17.45 -25.45
C SER A 501 52.99 -17.57 -24.70
N SER A 502 53.02 -17.34 -23.39
CA SER A 502 54.19 -17.52 -22.53
C SER A 502 54.75 -18.93 -22.60
N HIS A 503 53.84 -19.93 -22.48
CA HIS A 503 54.26 -21.36 -22.57
C HIS A 503 54.82 -21.75 -23.95
N LEU A 504 54.21 -21.26 -25.04
CA LEU A 504 54.70 -21.52 -26.40
C LEU A 504 56.08 -20.87 -26.64
N ILE A 505 56.31 -19.64 -26.16
CA ILE A 505 57.61 -18.96 -26.27
C ILE A 505 58.66 -19.77 -25.51
N ARG A 506 58.41 -20.14 -24.26
CA ARG A 506 59.35 -20.92 -23.45
C ARG A 506 59.72 -22.26 -24.12
N ASN A 507 58.73 -23.02 -24.59
CA ASN A 507 58.97 -24.30 -25.28
C ASN A 507 59.73 -24.13 -26.59
N ALA A 508 59.42 -23.11 -27.39
CA ALA A 508 60.12 -22.84 -28.65
C ALA A 508 61.56 -22.36 -28.47
N SER A 509 61.90 -21.92 -27.26
CA SER A 509 63.25 -21.49 -26.90
C SER A 509 64.18 -22.64 -26.46
N GLU A 510 63.65 -23.86 -26.26
CA GLU A 510 64.48 -25.01 -25.92
C GLU A 510 65.45 -25.38 -27.07
N GLY A 511 66.71 -25.11 -26.85
CA GLY A 511 67.78 -25.41 -27.84
C GLY A 511 67.84 -24.53 -29.09
N GLU A 512 67.07 -23.42 -29.12
CA GLU A 512 67.11 -22.43 -30.18
C GLU A 512 67.57 -21.04 -29.57
N TYR A 513 68.60 -20.46 -30.21
CA TYR A 513 69.22 -19.19 -29.77
C TYR A 513 68.86 -17.99 -30.67
N SER A 514 67.97 -18.20 -31.64
CA SER A 514 67.54 -17.16 -32.55
C SER A 514 66.16 -16.67 -32.14
N PRO A 515 66.03 -15.44 -31.50
CA PRO A 515 64.75 -14.86 -31.16
C PRO A 515 63.78 -14.76 -32.34
N ALA A 516 64.28 -14.46 -33.54
CA ALA A 516 63.42 -14.41 -34.73
C ALA A 516 62.80 -15.74 -35.11
N LYS A 517 63.56 -16.85 -35.01
CA LYS A 517 63.05 -18.17 -35.29
C LYS A 517 62.06 -18.64 -34.23
N ILE A 518 62.32 -18.33 -32.95
CA ILE A 518 61.42 -18.62 -31.85
C ILE A 518 60.08 -17.93 -32.10
N LEU A 519 60.09 -16.59 -32.35
CA LEU A 519 58.87 -15.84 -32.62
C LEU A 519 58.15 -16.30 -33.88
N GLN A 520 58.90 -16.69 -34.93
CA GLN A 520 58.31 -17.26 -36.15
C GLN A 520 57.59 -18.59 -35.91
N ASN A 521 58.20 -19.47 -35.12
CA ASN A 521 57.58 -20.75 -34.71
C ASN A 521 56.33 -20.53 -33.84
N VAL A 522 56.43 -19.67 -32.86
CA VAL A 522 55.29 -19.30 -31.97
C VAL A 522 54.15 -18.68 -32.78
N ASN A 523 54.45 -17.73 -33.67
CA ASN A 523 53.47 -17.11 -34.55
C ASN A 523 52.73 -18.16 -35.40
N HIS A 524 53.43 -19.11 -36.00
CA HIS A 524 52.83 -20.19 -36.78
C HIS A 524 51.87 -21.03 -35.90
N GLN A 525 52.28 -21.42 -34.68
CA GLN A 525 51.48 -22.22 -33.78
C GLN A 525 50.23 -21.48 -33.30
N ILE A 526 50.33 -20.17 -32.98
CA ILE A 526 49.23 -19.35 -32.56
C ILE A 526 48.24 -19.15 -33.72
N CYS A 527 48.71 -18.74 -34.91
CA CYS A 527 47.84 -18.52 -36.07
C CYS A 527 47.08 -19.79 -36.49
N ALA A 528 47.63 -20.99 -36.28
CA ALA A 528 46.98 -22.26 -36.60
C ALA A 528 45.73 -22.55 -35.75
N ARG A 529 45.55 -21.89 -34.58
CA ARG A 529 44.46 -22.14 -33.60
C ARG A 529 43.97 -20.88 -32.93
N ASN A 530 43.76 -19.79 -33.70
CA ASN A 530 43.36 -18.46 -33.19
C ASN A 530 42.03 -18.00 -33.78
N PRO A 531 40.89 -18.62 -33.43
CA PRO A 531 39.58 -18.27 -33.96
C PRO A 531 39.10 -16.89 -33.49
N GLU A 532 39.59 -16.38 -32.36
CA GLU A 532 39.23 -15.10 -31.79
C GLU A 532 40.09 -13.94 -32.33
N GLU A 533 41.00 -14.23 -33.27
CA GLU A 533 41.89 -13.25 -33.91
C GLU A 533 42.71 -12.43 -32.92
N MET A 534 43.05 -12.99 -31.75
CA MET A 534 43.86 -12.35 -30.72
C MET A 534 45.31 -12.31 -31.16
N PHE A 535 46.04 -11.29 -30.78
CA PHE A 535 47.45 -11.13 -31.04
C PHE A 535 48.19 -10.73 -29.76
N VAL A 536 49.51 -10.88 -29.80
CA VAL A 536 50.38 -10.49 -28.71
C VAL A 536 51.58 -9.72 -29.24
N THR A 537 51.89 -8.58 -28.63
CA THR A 537 53.11 -7.88 -28.86
C THR A 537 54.21 -8.55 -28.03
N VAL A 538 55.39 -8.83 -28.61
CA VAL A 538 56.46 -9.53 -27.91
C VAL A 538 57.80 -8.92 -28.20
N TRP A 539 58.54 -8.58 -27.14
CA TRP A 539 59.96 -8.38 -27.20
C TRP A 539 60.66 -9.61 -26.61
N LEU A 540 61.54 -10.25 -27.38
CA LEU A 540 62.31 -11.41 -26.98
C LEU A 540 63.79 -11.16 -27.16
N GLY A 541 64.58 -11.28 -26.09
CA GLY A 541 66.02 -11.16 -26.09
C GLY A 541 66.72 -12.44 -25.57
N ILE A 542 67.83 -12.82 -26.12
CA ILE A 542 68.69 -13.90 -25.64
C ILE A 542 70.07 -13.29 -25.35
N LEU A 543 70.48 -13.31 -24.10
CA LEU A 543 71.76 -12.84 -23.61
C LEU A 543 72.73 -14.02 -23.51
N GLU A 544 73.81 -13.97 -24.30
CA GLU A 544 74.98 -14.84 -24.13
C GLU A 544 75.83 -14.26 -22.99
N ILE A 545 75.83 -14.95 -21.85
CA ILE A 545 76.36 -14.44 -20.58
C ILE A 545 77.88 -14.25 -20.63
N SER A 546 78.58 -15.17 -21.26
CA SER A 546 80.04 -15.16 -21.36
C SER A 546 80.60 -13.99 -22.18
N THR A 547 79.85 -13.54 -23.19
CA THR A 547 80.28 -12.50 -24.11
C THR A 547 79.58 -11.15 -23.90
N GLY A 548 78.46 -11.14 -23.21
CA GLY A 548 77.57 -9.98 -23.07
C GLY A 548 76.82 -9.64 -24.37
N LYS A 549 76.82 -10.53 -25.34
CA LYS A 549 76.04 -10.36 -26.58
C LYS A 549 74.58 -10.64 -26.34
N LEU A 550 73.73 -9.65 -26.51
CA LEU A 550 72.29 -9.78 -26.50
C LEU A 550 71.74 -9.77 -27.93
N THR A 551 71.16 -10.89 -28.36
CA THR A 551 70.44 -10.99 -29.62
C THR A 551 68.95 -10.84 -29.35
N ALA A 552 68.25 -9.89 -30.01
CA ALA A 552 66.85 -9.65 -29.75
C ALA A 552 66.01 -9.51 -31.02
N ALA A 553 64.70 -9.81 -30.90
CA ALA A 553 63.72 -9.56 -31.92
C ALA A 553 62.49 -8.92 -31.29
N ASN A 554 61.87 -7.97 -31.99
CA ASN A 554 60.69 -7.23 -31.54
C ASN A 554 59.51 -7.49 -32.52
N ALA A 555 58.46 -8.03 -32.00
CA ALA A 555 57.19 -8.30 -32.69
C ALA A 555 56.11 -7.30 -32.30
N GLY A 556 56.31 -6.03 -32.66
CA GLY A 556 55.35 -4.95 -32.44
C GLY A 556 55.24 -4.47 -31.00
N HIS A 557 56.24 -4.75 -30.15
CA HIS A 557 56.28 -4.36 -28.77
C HIS A 557 56.98 -3.01 -28.58
N GLU A 558 56.83 -2.36 -27.42
CA GLU A 558 57.50 -1.08 -27.11
C GLU A 558 59.02 -1.13 -27.30
N TYR A 559 59.63 0.03 -27.64
CA TYR A 559 61.05 0.15 -27.77
C TYR A 559 61.77 -0.01 -26.44
N PRO A 560 62.83 -0.84 -26.35
CA PRO A 560 63.64 -0.96 -25.15
C PRO A 560 64.39 0.36 -24.85
N ILE A 561 64.64 0.58 -23.58
CA ILE A 561 65.48 1.68 -23.10
C ILE A 561 66.82 1.11 -22.68
N LEU A 562 67.89 1.59 -23.28
CA LEU A 562 69.22 1.10 -23.08
C LEU A 562 70.14 2.14 -22.39
N LYS A 563 70.86 1.71 -21.37
CA LYS A 563 71.92 2.47 -20.71
C LYS A 563 73.26 1.78 -20.98
N LYS A 564 74.19 2.48 -21.65
CA LYS A 564 75.56 2.03 -21.81
C LYS A 564 76.45 2.52 -20.66
N PRO A 565 77.58 1.87 -20.36
CA PRO A 565 78.50 2.33 -19.31
C PRO A 565 78.91 3.77 -19.49
N GLY A 566 78.70 4.60 -18.44
CA GLY A 566 79.02 6.03 -18.46
C GLY A 566 78.06 6.91 -19.27
N GLN A 567 76.94 6.39 -19.74
CA GLN A 567 75.90 7.12 -20.46
C GLN A 567 74.60 7.05 -19.71
N SER A 568 73.67 7.99 -20.00
CA SER A 568 72.31 7.96 -19.48
C SER A 568 71.41 6.95 -20.25
N PHE A 569 70.23 6.71 -19.69
CA PHE A 569 69.21 5.89 -20.35
C PHE A 569 68.69 6.59 -21.61
N GLU A 570 68.68 5.88 -22.74
CA GLU A 570 68.18 6.35 -24.04
C GLU A 570 67.27 5.29 -24.70
N LEU A 571 66.28 5.77 -25.48
CA LEU A 571 65.37 4.88 -26.24
C LEU A 571 66.19 4.22 -27.36
N PHE A 572 66.18 2.89 -27.35
CA PHE A 572 66.81 2.10 -28.41
C PHE A 572 65.79 1.77 -29.50
N ARG A 573 65.87 2.47 -30.63
CA ARG A 573 64.90 2.26 -31.73
C ARG A 573 65.35 1.11 -32.60
N ASP A 574 64.70 -0.02 -32.47
CA ASP A 574 64.87 -1.18 -33.28
C ASP A 574 63.92 -1.20 -34.53
N ARG A 575 63.92 -2.30 -35.25
CA ARG A 575 63.04 -2.50 -36.40
C ARG A 575 61.96 -3.50 -35.98
N HIS A 576 60.78 -3.03 -35.68
CA HIS A 576 59.65 -3.87 -35.30
C HIS A 576 59.20 -4.80 -36.41
N GLY A 577 58.86 -6.03 -36.05
CA GLY A 577 58.06 -6.95 -36.81
C GLY A 577 56.58 -6.76 -36.59
N LEU A 578 55.75 -7.52 -37.29
CA LEU A 578 54.33 -7.59 -37.02
C LEU A 578 54.08 -8.36 -35.70
N VAL A 579 53.05 -8.01 -34.97
CA VAL A 579 52.63 -8.70 -33.73
C VAL A 579 52.41 -10.19 -33.97
N VAL A 580 52.64 -11.02 -32.98
CA VAL A 580 52.49 -12.48 -33.05
C VAL A 580 51.01 -12.85 -33.04
N GLY A 581 50.56 -13.70 -33.91
CA GLY A 581 49.17 -14.19 -34.02
C GLY A 581 48.30 -13.41 -35.02
N ALA A 582 48.78 -12.28 -35.57
CA ALA A 582 48.02 -11.49 -36.53
C ALA A 582 48.04 -12.07 -37.97
N MET A 583 49.17 -12.65 -38.37
CA MET A 583 49.32 -13.22 -39.72
C MET A 583 50.34 -14.38 -39.72
N ASP A 584 49.98 -15.49 -40.32
CA ASP A 584 50.93 -16.61 -40.48
C ASP A 584 52.03 -16.30 -41.52
N GLY A 585 53.18 -16.91 -41.37
CA GLY A 585 54.31 -16.77 -42.29
C GLY A 585 55.11 -15.48 -42.15
N VAL A 586 54.87 -14.67 -41.13
CA VAL A 586 55.69 -13.48 -40.83
C VAL A 586 57.10 -13.87 -40.49
N ARG A 587 58.06 -13.11 -41.08
CA ARG A 587 59.50 -13.25 -40.78
C ARG A 587 59.93 -12.09 -39.85
N TYR A 588 60.43 -12.45 -38.68
CA TYR A 588 60.99 -11.50 -37.73
C TYR A 588 62.45 -11.22 -38.03
N ARG A 589 62.95 -10.05 -37.64
CA ARG A 589 64.34 -9.64 -37.83
C ARG A 589 65.03 -9.57 -36.47
N GLU A 590 66.26 -10.03 -36.43
CA GLU A 590 67.11 -9.93 -35.27
C GLU A 590 67.99 -8.69 -35.33
N TYR A 591 68.37 -8.22 -34.17
CA TYR A 591 69.41 -7.23 -33.98
C TYR A 591 70.21 -7.64 -32.74
N GLU A 592 71.48 -7.10 -32.72
CA GLU A 592 72.40 -7.43 -31.66
C GLU A 592 72.76 -6.18 -30.88
N ILE A 593 72.82 -6.31 -29.56
CA ILE A 593 73.28 -5.29 -28.61
C ILE A 593 74.45 -5.90 -27.85
N LEU A 594 75.60 -5.23 -27.83
CA LEU A 594 76.70 -5.59 -26.95
C LEU A 594 76.44 -4.98 -25.57
N MET A 595 76.13 -5.81 -24.60
CA MET A 595 76.00 -5.40 -23.19
C MET A 595 77.39 -5.41 -22.56
N GLU A 596 78.03 -4.23 -22.44
CA GLU A 596 79.28 -4.09 -21.72
C GLU A 596 79.04 -4.14 -20.20
N PRO A 597 79.98 -4.51 -19.36
CA PRO A 597 79.79 -4.53 -17.92
C PRO A 597 79.32 -3.18 -17.38
N GLY A 598 78.18 -3.16 -16.67
CA GLY A 598 77.47 -1.96 -16.21
C GLY A 598 76.44 -1.41 -17.18
N ALA A 599 76.18 -2.08 -18.33
CA ALA A 599 75.05 -1.75 -19.21
C ALA A 599 73.75 -2.27 -18.61
N LYS A 600 72.66 -1.47 -18.79
CA LYS A 600 71.30 -1.84 -18.34
C LYS A 600 70.31 -1.77 -19.50
N LEU A 601 69.45 -2.73 -19.58
CA LEU A 601 68.34 -2.78 -20.52
C LEU A 601 67.04 -2.77 -19.72
N PHE A 602 66.17 -1.78 -20.03
CA PHE A 602 64.83 -1.66 -19.46
C PHE A 602 63.80 -1.88 -20.58
N VAL A 603 62.91 -2.83 -20.39
CA VAL A 603 61.77 -3.14 -21.27
C VAL A 603 60.48 -3.04 -20.52
N TYR A 604 59.41 -2.61 -21.20
CA TYR A 604 58.12 -2.34 -20.60
C TYR A 604 56.99 -2.46 -21.59
N THR A 605 55.76 -2.68 -21.11
CA THR A 605 54.53 -2.70 -21.90
C THR A 605 53.93 -1.29 -22.05
N ASP A 606 53.06 -1.13 -23.04
CA ASP A 606 52.42 0.15 -23.38
C ASP A 606 51.65 0.78 -22.23
N GLY A 607 51.07 -0.03 -21.34
CA GLY A 607 50.35 0.47 -20.14
C GLY A 607 51.18 1.40 -19.28
N LEU A 608 52.52 1.32 -19.33
CA LEU A 608 53.41 2.25 -18.66
C LEU A 608 53.38 3.65 -19.31
N ALA A 609 53.51 3.71 -20.63
CA ALA A 609 53.53 4.94 -21.41
C ALA A 609 52.12 5.52 -21.57
N GLU A 610 51.12 4.68 -21.63
CA GLU A 610 49.71 5.02 -21.80
C GLU A 610 48.99 5.32 -20.48
N ALA A 611 49.62 5.18 -19.32
CA ALA A 611 49.05 5.55 -18.04
C ALA A 611 48.51 6.98 -18.07
N VAL A 612 47.25 7.19 -17.73
CA VAL A 612 46.56 8.48 -17.84
C VAL A 612 46.29 9.10 -16.46
N ASN A 613 46.40 10.43 -16.40
CA ASN A 613 46.02 11.22 -15.21
C ASN A 613 44.51 11.61 -15.26
N GLY A 614 44.04 12.33 -14.26
CA GLY A 614 42.67 12.84 -14.20
C GLY A 614 42.27 13.81 -15.30
N GLU A 615 43.26 14.36 -16.04
CA GLU A 615 43.08 15.27 -17.20
C GLU A 615 43.16 14.52 -18.55
N LEU A 616 43.23 13.20 -18.52
CA LEU A 616 43.41 12.31 -19.68
C LEU A 616 44.73 12.52 -20.44
N GLU A 617 45.77 13.08 -19.80
CA GLU A 617 47.12 13.12 -20.38
C GLU A 617 47.81 11.77 -20.17
N GLN A 618 48.54 11.29 -21.18
CA GLN A 618 49.38 10.09 -21.09
C GLN A 618 50.70 10.39 -20.38
N PHE A 619 51.23 9.44 -19.63
CA PHE A 619 52.55 9.52 -19.00
C PHE A 619 53.66 9.70 -20.04
N GLY A 620 53.63 8.90 -21.07
CA GLY A 620 54.55 8.98 -22.22
C GLY A 620 55.95 8.44 -21.95
N THR A 621 56.59 7.97 -22.99
CA THR A 621 57.95 7.37 -22.94
C THR A 621 59.02 8.35 -22.43
N GLU A 622 58.85 9.68 -22.69
CA GLU A 622 59.80 10.71 -22.23
C GLU A 622 59.86 10.79 -20.69
N ARG A 623 58.69 10.70 -20.01
CA ARG A 623 58.65 10.70 -18.53
C ARG A 623 59.19 9.38 -17.95
N VAL A 624 59.10 8.22 -18.70
CA VAL A 624 59.73 6.99 -18.27
C VAL A 624 61.25 7.16 -18.26
N ILE A 625 61.85 7.72 -19.33
CA ILE A 625 63.26 7.99 -19.41
C ILE A 625 63.70 9.04 -18.35
N GLU A 626 62.91 10.06 -18.14
CA GLU A 626 63.18 11.11 -17.12
C GLU A 626 63.21 10.51 -15.70
N ALA A 627 62.33 9.56 -15.40
CA ALA A 627 62.29 8.86 -14.10
C ALA A 627 63.56 8.01 -13.87
N LEU A 628 64.15 7.48 -14.92
CA LEU A 628 65.39 6.69 -14.87
C LEU A 628 66.68 7.58 -14.85
N ARG A 629 66.58 8.86 -15.27
CA ARG A 629 67.71 9.77 -15.38
C ARG A 629 68.27 10.13 -13.99
N GLY A 630 69.63 10.12 -13.88
CA GLY A 630 70.33 10.38 -12.63
C GLY A 630 70.36 9.21 -11.65
N ARG A 631 69.88 8.02 -12.11
CA ARG A 631 69.78 6.80 -11.32
C ARG A 631 70.50 5.61 -12.03
N GLU A 632 71.47 5.95 -12.88
CA GLU A 632 72.13 4.99 -13.75
C GLU A 632 72.91 3.89 -12.99
N ASP A 633 73.26 4.13 -11.75
CA ASP A 633 74.03 3.23 -10.88
C ASP A 633 73.13 2.42 -9.91
N GLU A 634 71.83 2.68 -9.87
CA GLU A 634 70.89 1.94 -9.03
C GLU A 634 70.62 0.50 -9.56
N THR A 635 70.22 -0.38 -8.67
CA THR A 635 69.86 -1.77 -9.04
C THR A 635 68.60 -1.83 -9.88
N PRO A 636 68.39 -2.88 -10.69
CA PRO A 636 67.17 -3.10 -11.46
C PRO A 636 65.89 -2.97 -10.62
N GLU A 637 65.84 -3.51 -9.42
CA GLU A 637 64.70 -3.41 -8.50
C GLU A 637 64.36 -1.96 -8.12
N VAL A 638 65.39 -1.18 -7.76
CA VAL A 638 65.19 0.25 -7.38
C VAL A 638 64.74 1.06 -8.58
N LEU A 639 65.23 0.77 -9.78
CA LEU A 639 64.83 1.46 -11.01
C LEU A 639 63.35 1.22 -11.32
N LEU A 640 62.90 -0.06 -11.28
CA LEU A 640 61.47 -0.39 -11.48
C LEU A 640 60.60 0.28 -10.42
N GLY A 641 61.01 0.25 -9.17
CA GLY A 641 60.29 0.97 -8.06
C GLY A 641 60.13 2.45 -8.30
N THR A 642 61.21 3.10 -8.76
CA THR A 642 61.22 4.54 -9.07
C THR A 642 60.24 4.88 -10.20
N VAL A 643 60.25 4.10 -11.28
CA VAL A 643 59.33 4.34 -12.41
C VAL A 643 57.87 4.09 -11.96
N ASN A 644 57.61 3.04 -11.20
CA ASN A 644 56.31 2.76 -10.68
C ASN A 644 55.77 3.90 -9.77
N ASP A 645 56.63 4.46 -8.90
CA ASP A 645 56.27 5.60 -8.05
C ASP A 645 56.00 6.87 -8.85
N ALA A 646 56.77 7.10 -9.94
CA ALA A 646 56.56 8.22 -10.85
C ALA A 646 55.21 8.12 -11.57
N VAL A 647 54.86 6.92 -12.06
CA VAL A 647 53.54 6.65 -12.67
C VAL A 647 52.43 6.86 -11.68
N LYS A 648 52.52 6.25 -10.46
CA LYS A 648 51.51 6.44 -9.41
C LYS A 648 51.28 7.90 -9.04
N LYS A 649 52.37 8.67 -8.94
CA LYS A 649 52.31 10.10 -8.66
C LYS A 649 51.62 10.87 -9.78
N PHE A 650 51.84 10.49 -11.03
CA PHE A 650 51.25 11.15 -12.19
C PHE A 650 49.76 10.81 -12.34
N VAL A 651 49.42 9.55 -12.19
CA VAL A 651 48.01 9.05 -12.29
C VAL A 651 47.14 9.59 -11.17
N GLY A 652 47.65 9.69 -9.93
CA GLY A 652 46.89 10.15 -8.76
C GLY A 652 45.73 9.20 -8.44
N ASP A 653 44.53 9.76 -8.31
CA ASP A 653 43.30 9.00 -8.00
C ASP A 653 42.59 8.41 -9.23
N ALA A 654 43.13 8.60 -10.45
CA ALA A 654 42.53 8.02 -11.65
C ALA A 654 42.69 6.50 -11.66
N PRO A 655 41.67 5.73 -12.15
CA PRO A 655 41.78 4.29 -12.23
C PRO A 655 42.86 3.87 -13.21
N GLN A 656 43.60 2.80 -12.87
CA GLN A 656 44.59 2.24 -13.76
C GLN A 656 43.94 1.77 -15.07
N PHE A 657 44.45 2.25 -16.20
CA PHE A 657 43.88 2.02 -17.53
C PHE A 657 44.28 0.67 -18.10
N ASP A 658 45.56 0.30 -17.98
CA ASP A 658 46.12 -0.96 -18.52
C ASP A 658 47.09 -1.62 -17.55
N ASP A 659 47.50 -2.87 -17.86
CA ASP A 659 48.49 -3.59 -17.09
C ASP A 659 49.84 -2.86 -17.15
N LEU A 660 50.53 -2.82 -16.04
CA LEU A 660 51.85 -2.17 -15.92
C LEU A 660 52.92 -3.26 -15.76
N THR A 661 53.63 -3.57 -16.82
CA THR A 661 54.67 -4.59 -16.78
C THR A 661 56.01 -4.00 -17.17
N MET A 662 57.05 -4.29 -16.38
CA MET A 662 58.41 -3.80 -16.56
C MET A 662 59.44 -4.88 -16.24
N MET A 663 60.56 -4.87 -16.93
CA MET A 663 61.71 -5.70 -16.63
C MET A 663 62.99 -4.92 -16.89
N CYS A 664 63.98 -5.06 -16.01
CA CYS A 664 65.32 -4.49 -16.19
C CYS A 664 66.36 -5.53 -15.92
N VAL A 665 67.35 -5.60 -16.82
CA VAL A 665 68.54 -6.45 -16.68
C VAL A 665 69.81 -5.58 -16.71
N GLU A 666 70.73 -5.79 -15.75
CA GLU A 666 72.05 -5.23 -15.70
C GLU A 666 73.08 -6.33 -16.00
N TYR A 667 73.90 -6.11 -16.98
CA TYR A 667 75.03 -7.00 -17.24
C TYR A 667 76.26 -6.54 -16.46
N LYS A 668 76.79 -7.41 -15.62
CA LYS A 668 77.97 -7.14 -14.74
C LYS A 668 79.27 -7.73 -15.28
N GLY A 669 79.22 -8.59 -16.27
CA GLY A 669 80.38 -9.31 -16.83
C GLY A 669 81.03 -10.31 -15.86
N GLU A 670 81.93 -11.15 -16.36
CA GLU A 670 82.72 -11.99 -15.47
C GLU A 670 83.69 -11.12 -14.64
N ARG A 671 83.52 -11.18 -13.31
CA ARG A 671 84.62 -10.72 -12.47
C ARG A 671 85.75 -11.74 -12.58
N ARG A 672 86.82 -11.38 -13.40
CA ARG A 672 88.09 -12.07 -13.32
C ARG A 672 88.70 -11.97 -11.94
#